data_c15e967f57673497d7217768b2107656
#
_entry.id   c15e967f57673497d7217768b2107656
#
_cell.length_a   1.000
_cell.length_b   1.000
_cell.length_c   1.000
_cell.angle_alpha   90.00
_cell.angle_beta   90.00
_cell.angle_gamma   90.00
#
_symmetry.space_group_name_H-M   'P 1'
#
loop_
_entity.id
_entity.type
_entity.pdbx_description
1 polymer ?
#
loop_
_entity_poly.entity_id
_entity_poly.type
_entity_poly.pdbx_seq_one_letter_code
_entity_poly.pdbx_strand_id
1 'polypeptide(L)'
;MWINGNSSPSLESDSRAFSFDMLPSSQIENMIIYKSPAPEIPADFAGGFIRISTKSLPLRNSIQISYTTGFNTNTQFVKTRLNPGNTTDWLGFDLNKRPLPNGMPSHMDVTGSNPAEVTRLTRSFNNDWRVKNYYPIPDQRLSLTINRRFETEGGTDIGMTTYINYSNTYKTIQDITNARFGIYSSDADKPVYLNDYVDNQYSNDVRLGAMHNWAFVFDGKNKLEFRNLFNMLGKNRLTERSGERNVSGLTYREETEMLYQSRLSYLGQLTGNHFLDEKKLHSLAWNMGYSYAYRTEPDRRIVVNQAGMSDGVDVSQLKVGNESIKRYFQSLSDHVFSGSVDYKGTVPMGEILSTVKGGLISEYRTRNYTPREFIYRYENLSLEERAYYLYLPYEEMMSEDWLSADKVFIDEITDKKNAYEAYNIYGAGYGAIELPMGKFNVYAGLRLEYNRLRMKWDKSQSASQVLMTSRNYTDLDLLPSVNATYNFDERNLLRLAYGRSLNRAEFREVSPAVYYDFDLFNEIGGNENLKTCKIDNLDFRYEFYPQRGEVISLGIFYKYFKNPIEWTFIDMGGSLRYNYENALSAQSFGAEIEIRKSLDFLGMRGLSLLLNATLIKSRVRFDESGIVKTEDREMQGQSPYIVNAGLYYQNEKWGLMSSLLYNRLGKRIIGIGKSNSTTNDVSVNIPDTYELPRNSLDFTVSKKFGKLVELKAGVKDIIGEKVVYKQYPQFYDAEGKLQKREQTTKSYKPGRSVSVGITFSF
;
A
#
# COMPACT_ATOMS: atom_id res chain seq x y z
N MET A 1 8.68 -7.10 4.09
CA MET A 1 9.61 -7.20 2.97
C MET A 1 10.95 -6.57 3.34
N TRP A 2 12.06 -7.12 2.83
CA TRP A 2 13.39 -6.53 3.00
C TRP A 2 14.03 -6.16 1.67
N ILE A 3 14.74 -5.04 1.67
CA ILE A 3 15.62 -4.62 0.58
C ILE A 3 17.04 -4.72 1.09
N ASN A 4 17.86 -5.55 0.44
CA ASN A 4 19.26 -5.81 0.78
C ASN A 4 19.48 -6.23 2.26
N GLY A 5 18.49 -6.88 2.88
CA GLY A 5 18.58 -7.36 4.26
C GLY A 5 18.04 -6.42 5.34
N ASN A 6 17.51 -5.26 4.99
CA ASN A 6 16.89 -4.32 5.92
C ASN A 6 15.40 -4.13 5.65
N SER A 7 14.64 -3.82 6.70
CA SER A 7 13.23 -3.44 6.56
C SER A 7 13.13 -2.10 5.82
N SER A 8 12.18 -2.03 4.89
CA SER A 8 11.84 -0.77 4.23
C SER A 8 10.63 -0.17 4.92
N PRO A 9 10.69 1.10 5.36
CA PRO A 9 9.52 1.76 5.94
C PRO A 9 8.44 1.86 4.87
N SER A 10 7.18 1.67 5.29
CA SER A 10 6.04 1.88 4.39
C SER A 10 5.86 3.38 4.15
N LEU A 11 5.68 3.77 2.90
CA LEU A 11 5.26 5.13 2.52
C LEU A 11 3.76 5.35 2.73
N GLU A 12 3.01 4.27 2.94
CA GLU A 12 1.60 4.33 3.31
C GLU A 12 1.48 4.42 4.83
N SER A 13 0.65 5.33 5.32
CA SER A 13 0.44 5.50 6.78
C SER A 13 -0.24 4.29 7.40
N ASP A 14 -1.01 3.55 6.61
CA ASP A 14 -2.04 2.63 7.07
C ASP A 14 -1.76 1.16 6.72
N SER A 15 -0.68 0.88 6.00
CA SER A 15 -0.39 -0.50 5.59
C SER A 15 1.11 -0.77 5.48
N ARG A 16 1.46 -2.05 5.64
CA ARG A 16 2.81 -2.56 5.33
C ARG A 16 3.05 -2.72 3.83
N ALA A 17 2.17 -2.14 3.00
CA ALA A 17 2.28 -2.27 1.57
C ALA A 17 3.56 -1.62 1.06
N PHE A 18 4.29 -2.35 0.25
CA PHE A 18 5.45 -1.86 -0.47
C PHE A 18 5.07 -1.58 -1.92
N SER A 19 5.39 -0.39 -2.39
CA SER A 19 5.25 -0.08 -3.80
C SER A 19 6.49 -0.55 -4.58
N PHE A 20 6.34 -1.59 -5.41
CA PHE A 20 7.39 -2.05 -6.31
C PHE A 20 7.84 -0.98 -7.31
N ASP A 21 7.05 0.05 -7.49
CA ASP A 21 7.40 1.22 -8.33
C ASP A 21 8.60 2.02 -7.80
N MET A 22 8.99 1.80 -6.54
CA MET A 22 10.16 2.43 -5.91
C MET A 22 11.48 1.81 -6.36
N LEU A 23 11.45 0.57 -6.86
CA LEU A 23 12.62 -0.17 -7.32
C LEU A 23 12.46 -0.52 -8.80
N PRO A 24 13.26 0.05 -9.69
CA PRO A 24 13.23 -0.34 -11.09
C PRO A 24 13.69 -1.79 -11.24
N SER A 25 12.94 -2.58 -12.01
CA SER A 25 13.25 -4.00 -12.23
C SER A 25 14.64 -4.22 -12.83
N SER A 26 15.15 -3.26 -13.61
CA SER A 26 16.51 -3.30 -14.18
C SER A 26 17.62 -3.24 -13.12
N GLN A 27 17.34 -2.75 -11.91
CA GLN A 27 18.28 -2.62 -10.80
C GLN A 27 18.17 -3.74 -9.77
N ILE A 28 17.20 -4.64 -9.94
CA ILE A 28 17.06 -5.83 -9.10
C ILE A 28 18.07 -6.87 -9.58
N GLU A 29 18.91 -7.36 -8.67
CA GLU A 29 19.83 -8.47 -8.90
C GLU A 29 19.07 -9.79 -8.73
N ASN A 30 18.38 -9.95 -7.60
CA ASN A 30 17.50 -11.07 -7.35
C ASN A 30 16.31 -10.69 -6.45
N MET A 31 15.27 -11.51 -6.53
CA MET A 31 14.10 -11.42 -5.65
C MET A 31 13.74 -12.84 -5.18
N ILE A 32 13.75 -13.03 -3.87
CA ILE A 32 13.44 -14.30 -3.24
C ILE A 32 12.11 -14.15 -2.50
N ILE A 33 11.19 -15.06 -2.76
CA ILE A 33 9.89 -15.15 -2.08
C ILE A 33 9.90 -16.39 -1.19
N TYR A 34 9.90 -16.16 0.11
CA TYR A 34 9.76 -17.23 1.11
C TYR A 34 8.27 -17.48 1.33
N LYS A 35 7.79 -18.65 0.98
CA LYS A 35 6.39 -19.05 1.17
C LYS A 35 6.14 -19.65 2.57
N SER A 36 7.16 -20.28 3.13
CA SER A 36 7.12 -20.88 4.48
C SER A 36 8.10 -20.18 5.41
N PRO A 37 7.84 -20.14 6.73
CA PRO A 37 8.76 -19.59 7.72
C PRO A 37 10.12 -20.29 7.73
N ALA A 38 11.19 -19.52 7.96
CA ALA A 38 12.54 -19.99 8.14
C ALA A 38 13.22 -19.19 9.26
N PRO A 39 14.20 -19.78 10.03
CA PRO A 39 14.76 -19.12 11.21
C PRO A 39 15.48 -17.81 10.92
N GLU A 40 16.12 -17.68 9.73
CA GLU A 40 16.90 -16.51 9.32
C GLU A 40 16.07 -15.32 8.82
N ILE A 41 14.77 -15.50 8.63
CA ILE A 41 13.88 -14.40 8.21
C ILE A 41 12.99 -13.93 9.36
N PRO A 42 12.57 -12.63 9.38
CA PRO A 42 11.61 -12.17 10.37
C PRO A 42 10.32 -12.97 10.29
N ALA A 43 9.72 -13.23 11.44
CA ALA A 43 8.48 -14.00 11.49
C ALA A 43 7.22 -13.17 11.18
N ASP A 44 7.33 -11.87 11.10
CA ASP A 44 6.21 -10.95 10.94
C ASP A 44 5.70 -10.90 9.49
N PHE A 45 4.98 -11.97 9.09
CA PHE A 45 4.29 -12.09 7.80
C PHE A 45 3.21 -13.18 7.83
N ALA A 46 2.12 -12.98 7.07
CA ALA A 46 1.02 -13.93 6.97
C ALA A 46 1.03 -14.72 5.65
N GLY A 47 1.25 -14.06 4.51
CA GLY A 47 1.21 -14.68 3.17
C GLY A 47 2.54 -15.24 2.72
N GLY A 48 3.58 -14.43 2.78
CA GLY A 48 4.94 -14.76 2.37
C GLY A 48 5.87 -13.58 2.63
N PHE A 49 7.17 -13.85 2.64
CA PHE A 49 8.20 -12.85 2.87
C PHE A 49 9.01 -12.62 1.60
N ILE A 50 9.19 -11.35 1.20
CA ILE A 50 9.93 -10.96 -0.01
C ILE A 50 11.25 -10.32 0.40
N ARG A 51 12.34 -10.86 -0.14
CA ARG A 51 13.68 -10.30 -0.03
C ARG A 51 14.15 -9.88 -1.41
N ILE A 52 14.50 -8.60 -1.57
CA ILE A 52 15.04 -8.04 -2.81
C ILE A 52 16.48 -7.65 -2.58
N SER A 53 17.36 -8.01 -3.53
CA SER A 53 18.75 -7.55 -3.58
C SER A 53 18.93 -6.68 -4.81
N THR A 54 19.57 -5.52 -4.61
CA THR A 54 19.90 -4.58 -5.70
C THR A 54 21.31 -4.81 -6.22
N LYS A 55 21.53 -4.50 -7.49
CA LYS A 55 22.86 -4.60 -8.13
C LYS A 55 23.86 -3.66 -7.45
N SER A 56 25.08 -4.15 -7.24
CA SER A 56 26.17 -3.38 -6.63
C SER A 56 27.48 -3.57 -7.38
N LEU A 57 27.79 -4.80 -7.83
CA LEU A 57 28.99 -5.11 -8.60
C LEU A 57 28.58 -5.44 -10.05
N PRO A 58 28.73 -4.51 -11.00
CA PRO A 58 28.34 -4.74 -12.38
C PRO A 58 29.32 -5.69 -13.09
N LEU A 59 28.82 -6.46 -14.05
CA LEU A 59 29.67 -7.38 -14.84
C LEU A 59 30.59 -6.64 -15.84
N ARG A 60 30.14 -5.46 -16.30
CA ARG A 60 30.87 -4.64 -17.31
C ARG A 60 30.53 -3.17 -17.14
N ASN A 61 31.39 -2.32 -17.67
CA ASN A 61 31.10 -0.90 -17.82
C ASN A 61 29.97 -0.69 -18.83
N SER A 62 29.00 0.15 -18.48
CA SER A 62 27.89 0.50 -19.38
C SER A 62 27.21 1.80 -18.96
N ILE A 63 26.65 2.49 -19.93
CA ILE A 63 25.73 3.61 -19.71
C ILE A 63 24.46 3.27 -20.47
N GLN A 64 23.31 3.39 -19.80
CA GLN A 64 22.00 3.19 -20.42
C GLN A 64 21.13 4.40 -20.18
N ILE A 65 20.52 4.91 -21.27
CA ILE A 65 19.55 5.99 -21.24
C ILE A 65 18.25 5.45 -21.82
N SER A 66 17.16 5.54 -21.06
CA SER A 66 15.86 5.07 -21.52
C SER A 66 14.84 6.21 -21.43
N TYR A 67 14.08 6.36 -22.48
CA TYR A 67 12.91 7.25 -22.54
C TYR A 67 11.68 6.43 -22.91
N THR A 68 10.60 6.61 -22.16
CA THR A 68 9.32 5.96 -22.43
C THR A 68 8.20 6.98 -22.35
N THR A 69 7.36 7.02 -23.36
CA THR A 69 6.13 7.80 -23.38
C THR A 69 4.93 6.86 -23.46
N GLY A 70 3.77 7.32 -22.98
CA GLY A 70 2.56 6.52 -23.01
C GLY A 70 1.30 7.36 -22.86
N PHE A 71 0.19 6.75 -23.20
CA PHE A 71 -1.12 7.38 -22.99
C PHE A 71 -2.15 6.35 -22.51
N ASN A 72 -3.12 6.83 -21.75
CA ASN A 72 -4.30 6.09 -21.36
C ASN A 72 -5.52 6.66 -22.09
N THR A 73 -6.40 5.81 -22.60
CA THR A 73 -7.56 6.20 -23.41
C THR A 73 -8.53 7.16 -22.72
N ASN A 74 -8.52 7.21 -21.39
CA ASN A 74 -9.41 8.08 -20.61
C ASN A 74 -8.74 9.38 -20.15
N THR A 75 -7.45 9.59 -20.44
CA THR A 75 -6.67 10.63 -19.79
C THR A 75 -6.06 11.64 -20.78
N GLN A 76 -5.18 11.16 -21.67
CA GLN A 76 -4.45 12.05 -22.54
C GLN A 76 -5.35 12.64 -23.64
N PHE A 77 -5.14 13.92 -23.90
CA PHE A 77 -5.90 14.71 -24.88
C PHE A 77 -7.39 14.90 -24.53
N VAL A 78 -7.82 14.44 -23.33
CA VAL A 78 -9.14 14.70 -22.75
C VAL A 78 -9.03 15.89 -21.81
N LYS A 79 -10.05 16.75 -21.78
CA LYS A 79 -10.11 17.86 -20.81
C LYS A 79 -10.12 17.32 -19.40
N THR A 80 -9.11 17.63 -18.62
CA THR A 80 -8.98 17.29 -17.20
C THR A 80 -8.99 18.55 -16.35
N ARG A 81 -9.09 18.36 -15.05
CA ARG A 81 -9.07 19.43 -14.06
C ARG A 81 -7.99 19.12 -13.01
N LEU A 82 -7.26 20.13 -12.58
CA LEU A 82 -6.20 20.00 -11.57
C LEU A 82 -6.27 21.12 -10.55
N ASN A 83 -5.83 20.82 -9.35
CA ASN A 83 -5.64 21.81 -8.29
C ASN A 83 -4.59 22.84 -8.68
N PRO A 84 -4.62 24.04 -8.07
CA PRO A 84 -3.56 25.02 -8.24
C PRO A 84 -2.20 24.41 -7.91
N GLY A 85 -1.30 24.40 -8.87
CA GLY A 85 0.05 23.84 -8.73
C GLY A 85 1.03 24.80 -8.06
N ASN A 86 2.18 24.25 -7.64
CA ASN A 86 3.36 24.97 -7.22
C ASN A 86 4.50 24.77 -8.23
N THR A 87 5.48 25.68 -8.21
CA THR A 87 6.67 25.63 -9.07
C THR A 87 7.54 24.40 -8.84
N THR A 88 7.41 23.72 -7.69
CA THR A 88 8.19 22.53 -7.33
C THR A 88 7.42 21.19 -7.46
N ASP A 89 6.15 21.22 -7.84
CA ASP A 89 5.32 20.02 -8.00
C ASP A 89 5.93 19.00 -8.99
N TRP A 90 6.63 19.49 -10.02
CA TRP A 90 7.31 18.64 -11.00
C TRP A 90 8.49 17.85 -10.43
N LEU A 91 8.98 18.19 -9.22
CA LEU A 91 9.97 17.42 -8.46
C LEU A 91 9.34 16.52 -7.40
N GLY A 92 8.03 16.63 -7.20
CA GLY A 92 7.28 15.80 -6.26
C GLY A 92 7.19 16.35 -4.83
N PHE A 93 7.59 17.60 -4.58
CA PHE A 93 7.49 18.23 -3.26
C PHE A 93 7.01 19.68 -3.33
N ASP A 94 6.45 20.17 -2.24
CA ASP A 94 5.99 21.56 -2.08
C ASP A 94 6.89 22.30 -1.11
N LEU A 95 7.55 23.38 -1.57
CA LEU A 95 8.44 24.15 -0.71
C LEU A 95 7.72 25.28 0.04
N ASN A 96 6.77 26.00 -0.58
CA ASN A 96 6.34 27.27 -0.03
C ASN A 96 4.87 27.64 -0.24
N LYS A 97 4.09 26.88 -0.98
CA LYS A 97 2.74 27.32 -1.36
C LYS A 97 1.63 26.74 -0.46
N ARG A 98 1.77 25.49 -0.04
CA ARG A 98 0.76 24.74 0.70
C ARG A 98 1.07 24.49 2.18
N PRO A 99 2.30 24.70 2.72
CA PRO A 99 2.55 24.53 4.15
C PRO A 99 1.68 25.43 5.01
N LEU A 100 1.53 25.09 6.29
CA LEU A 100 0.95 25.98 7.28
C LEU A 100 1.66 27.34 7.24
N PRO A 101 0.90 28.45 7.35
CA PRO A 101 1.50 29.79 7.35
C PRO A 101 2.54 29.97 8.43
N ASN A 102 3.57 30.75 8.15
CA ASN A 102 4.59 31.10 9.14
C ASN A 102 3.96 31.88 10.29
N GLY A 103 4.38 31.57 11.52
CA GLY A 103 3.83 32.21 12.73
C GLY A 103 2.49 31.63 13.18
N MET A 104 2.06 30.51 12.62
CA MET A 104 0.91 29.77 13.14
C MET A 104 1.24 29.18 14.52
N PRO A 105 0.41 29.39 15.56
CA PRO A 105 0.62 28.79 16.87
C PRO A 105 0.54 27.26 16.81
N SER A 106 1.07 26.56 17.80
CA SER A 106 1.00 25.09 17.90
C SER A 106 -0.44 24.58 17.94
N HIS A 107 -1.36 25.38 18.48
CA HIS A 107 -2.81 25.21 18.42
C HIS A 107 -3.45 26.59 18.36
N MET A 108 -4.47 26.75 17.52
CA MET A 108 -5.21 27.99 17.36
C MET A 108 -6.46 27.95 18.24
N ASP A 109 -6.54 28.80 19.24
CA ASP A 109 -7.74 28.98 20.06
C ASP A 109 -8.37 30.34 19.71
N VAL A 110 -9.47 30.30 18.97
CA VAL A 110 -10.16 31.51 18.53
C VAL A 110 -10.86 32.20 19.70
N THR A 111 -11.38 31.45 20.67
CA THR A 111 -12.20 31.97 21.75
C THR A 111 -11.41 32.86 22.73
N GLY A 112 -10.11 32.58 22.89
CA GLY A 112 -9.21 33.34 23.77
C GLY A 112 -8.29 34.33 23.03
N SER A 113 -8.37 34.40 21.69
CA SER A 113 -7.43 35.16 20.88
C SER A 113 -7.89 36.61 20.60
N ASN A 114 -6.95 37.52 20.39
CA ASN A 114 -7.24 38.88 19.93
C ASN A 114 -7.85 38.84 18.52
N PRO A 115 -8.98 39.55 18.26
CA PRO A 115 -9.62 39.58 16.93
C PRO A 115 -8.68 39.98 15.78
N ALA A 116 -7.74 40.90 16.01
CA ALA A 116 -6.75 41.27 15.01
C ALA A 116 -5.81 40.08 14.65
N GLU A 117 -5.42 39.27 15.63
CA GLU A 117 -4.62 38.08 15.40
C GLU A 117 -5.38 37.00 14.68
N VAL A 118 -6.66 36.73 15.02
CA VAL A 118 -7.54 35.81 14.30
C VAL A 118 -7.66 36.24 12.83
N THR A 119 -7.89 37.53 12.58
CA THR A 119 -7.96 38.07 11.21
C THR A 119 -6.64 37.86 10.47
N ARG A 120 -5.50 38.17 11.08
CA ARG A 120 -4.17 37.97 10.51
C ARG A 120 -3.93 36.50 10.15
N LEU A 121 -4.20 35.59 11.06
CA LEU A 121 -4.03 34.15 10.86
C LEU A 121 -4.98 33.66 9.75
N THR A 122 -6.24 34.07 9.75
CA THR A 122 -7.23 33.70 8.74
C THR A 122 -6.77 34.09 7.31
N ARG A 123 -6.27 35.33 7.15
CA ARG A 123 -5.76 35.84 5.88
C ARG A 123 -4.42 35.26 5.44
N SER A 124 -3.66 34.66 6.36
CA SER A 124 -2.35 34.09 6.05
C SER A 124 -2.38 32.79 5.26
N PHE A 125 -3.50 32.11 5.24
CA PHE A 125 -3.65 30.86 4.47
C PHE A 125 -3.66 31.11 2.97
N ASN A 126 -3.19 30.14 2.19
CA ASN A 126 -3.28 30.19 0.73
C ASN A 126 -4.74 30.10 0.28
N ASN A 127 -5.26 31.17 -0.32
CA ASN A 127 -6.65 31.29 -0.76
C ASN A 127 -6.82 31.15 -2.28
N ASP A 128 -5.89 30.49 -2.99
CA ASP A 128 -6.06 30.14 -4.40
C ASP A 128 -6.90 28.84 -4.51
N TRP A 129 -8.19 28.98 -4.79
CA TRP A 129 -9.16 27.89 -4.94
C TRP A 129 -9.46 27.54 -6.39
N ARG A 130 -8.79 28.19 -7.36
CA ARG A 130 -9.07 28.05 -8.77
C ARG A 130 -8.64 26.69 -9.29
N VAL A 131 -9.60 25.91 -9.76
CA VAL A 131 -9.32 24.67 -10.48
C VAL A 131 -8.92 24.99 -11.91
N LYS A 132 -7.80 24.45 -12.37
CA LYS A 132 -7.28 24.68 -13.73
C LYS A 132 -7.76 23.60 -14.67
N ASN A 133 -8.30 24.02 -15.83
CA ASN A 133 -8.51 23.12 -16.96
C ASN A 133 -7.17 22.79 -17.63
N TYR A 134 -6.95 21.54 -17.94
CA TYR A 134 -5.71 21.05 -18.52
C TYR A 134 -5.98 19.90 -19.51
N TYR A 135 -5.15 19.81 -20.56
CA TYR A 135 -5.13 18.68 -21.49
C TYR A 135 -3.82 17.93 -21.29
N PRO A 136 -3.83 16.77 -20.61
CA PRO A 136 -2.61 16.05 -20.32
C PRO A 136 -1.88 15.63 -21.60
N ILE A 137 -0.60 15.95 -21.64
CA ILE A 137 0.33 15.38 -22.63
C ILE A 137 0.57 13.90 -22.31
N PRO A 138 1.11 13.10 -23.24
CA PRO A 138 1.51 11.73 -22.95
C PRO A 138 2.44 11.64 -21.74
N ASP A 139 2.31 10.57 -20.98
CA ASP A 139 3.17 10.27 -19.84
C ASP A 139 4.64 10.29 -20.23
N GLN A 140 5.49 10.81 -19.36
CA GLN A 140 6.92 10.92 -19.58
C GLN A 140 7.68 10.09 -18.53
N ARG A 141 8.61 9.26 -18.98
CA ARG A 141 9.50 8.48 -18.11
C ARG A 141 10.90 8.50 -18.69
N LEU A 142 11.85 8.97 -17.89
CA LEU A 142 13.26 9.04 -18.26
C LEU A 142 14.07 8.24 -17.21
N SER A 143 15.04 7.46 -17.64
CA SER A 143 15.99 6.83 -16.72
C SER A 143 17.41 6.81 -17.28
N LEU A 144 18.35 6.92 -16.35
CA LEU A 144 19.80 6.84 -16.59
C LEU A 144 20.38 5.78 -15.68
N THR A 145 21.14 4.83 -16.25
CA THR A 145 21.92 3.83 -15.51
C THR A 145 23.39 3.97 -15.90
N ILE A 146 24.25 4.06 -14.91
CA ILE A 146 25.72 4.09 -15.09
C ILE A 146 26.30 2.94 -14.27
N ASN A 147 26.98 2.01 -14.93
CA ASN A 147 27.71 0.92 -14.32
C ASN A 147 29.19 1.09 -14.59
N ARG A 148 30.03 1.02 -13.55
CA ARG A 148 31.47 1.06 -13.63
C ARG A 148 32.07 -0.07 -12.79
N ARG A 149 33.07 -0.73 -13.34
CA ARG A 149 33.87 -1.73 -12.66
C ARG A 149 35.32 -1.55 -13.04
N PHE A 150 36.18 -1.55 -12.06
CA PHE A 150 37.60 -1.47 -12.24
C PHE A 150 38.32 -2.25 -11.13
N GLU A 151 39.46 -2.82 -11.46
CA GLU A 151 40.31 -3.54 -10.54
C GLU A 151 41.55 -2.67 -10.24
N THR A 152 41.90 -2.56 -8.96
CA THR A 152 43.10 -1.83 -8.54
C THR A 152 44.35 -2.70 -8.71
N GLU A 153 45.52 -2.08 -8.76
CA GLU A 153 46.83 -2.80 -8.82
C GLU A 153 47.02 -3.78 -7.64
N GLY A 154 46.36 -3.53 -6.49
CA GLY A 154 46.34 -4.39 -5.32
C GLY A 154 45.28 -5.52 -5.38
N GLY A 155 44.62 -5.78 -6.52
CA GLY A 155 43.68 -6.87 -6.70
C GLY A 155 42.30 -6.62 -6.05
N THR A 156 41.98 -5.37 -5.66
CA THR A 156 40.65 -5.01 -5.18
C THR A 156 39.73 -4.72 -6.37
N ASP A 157 38.64 -5.48 -6.45
CA ASP A 157 37.59 -5.27 -7.46
C ASP A 157 36.55 -4.25 -6.94
N ILE A 158 36.39 -3.15 -7.65
CA ILE A 158 35.50 -2.06 -7.25
C ILE A 158 34.41 -1.94 -8.27
N GLY A 159 33.14 -2.00 -7.79
CA GLY A 159 31.92 -1.77 -8.58
C GLY A 159 31.17 -0.56 -8.15
N MET A 160 30.60 0.14 -9.12
CA MET A 160 29.68 1.26 -8.89
C MET A 160 28.47 1.12 -9.81
N THR A 161 27.29 1.25 -9.24
CA THR A 161 26.03 1.33 -9.99
C THR A 161 25.26 2.58 -9.57
N THR A 162 25.02 3.47 -10.52
CA THR A 162 24.16 4.65 -10.34
C THR A 162 22.93 4.52 -11.22
N TYR A 163 21.78 4.76 -10.66
CA TYR A 163 20.51 4.81 -11.37
C TYR A 163 19.73 6.04 -10.96
N ILE A 164 19.20 6.76 -11.93
CA ILE A 164 18.33 7.92 -11.73
C ILE A 164 17.11 7.73 -12.62
N ASN A 165 15.94 7.98 -12.10
CA ASN A 165 14.71 7.97 -12.87
C ASN A 165 13.82 9.15 -12.52
N TYR A 166 13.11 9.63 -13.52
CA TYR A 166 12.06 10.62 -13.41
C TYR A 166 10.82 10.14 -14.16
N SER A 167 9.65 10.33 -13.58
CA SER A 167 8.39 10.10 -14.30
C SER A 167 7.36 11.15 -13.92
N ASN A 168 6.58 11.57 -14.92
CA ASN A 168 5.41 12.43 -14.77
C ASN A 168 4.25 11.77 -15.52
N THR A 169 3.22 11.40 -14.79
CA THR A 169 2.08 10.62 -15.30
C THR A 169 0.77 11.24 -14.89
N TYR A 170 -0.23 11.12 -15.76
CA TYR A 170 -1.57 11.64 -15.53
C TYR A 170 -2.57 10.49 -15.50
N LYS A 171 -3.62 10.63 -14.70
CA LYS A 171 -4.71 9.65 -14.65
C LYS A 171 -6.04 10.36 -14.44
N THR A 172 -7.00 10.04 -15.30
CA THR A 172 -8.37 10.52 -15.21
C THR A 172 -9.31 9.33 -15.16
N ILE A 173 -10.22 9.34 -14.20
CA ILE A 173 -11.33 8.40 -14.11
C ILE A 173 -12.59 9.22 -13.91
N GLN A 174 -13.49 9.18 -14.87
CA GLN A 174 -14.76 9.89 -14.84
C GLN A 174 -15.93 8.90 -14.65
N ASP A 175 -17.08 9.43 -14.27
CA ASP A 175 -18.32 8.68 -14.09
C ASP A 175 -18.15 7.47 -13.15
N ILE A 176 -17.44 7.66 -12.05
CA ILE A 176 -17.31 6.65 -11.01
C ILE A 176 -18.63 6.63 -10.23
N THR A 177 -19.42 5.59 -10.40
CA THR A 177 -20.53 5.33 -9.47
C THR A 177 -19.95 5.10 -8.08
N ASN A 178 -20.43 5.81 -7.07
CA ASN A 178 -19.97 5.69 -5.70
C ASN A 178 -21.18 5.82 -4.76
N ALA A 179 -21.79 4.67 -4.44
CA ALA A 179 -23.03 4.59 -3.67
C ALA A 179 -22.80 3.88 -2.34
N ARG A 180 -23.54 4.33 -1.34
CA ARG A 180 -23.61 3.69 -0.03
C ARG A 180 -25.06 3.39 0.31
N PHE A 181 -25.29 2.19 0.80
CA PHE A 181 -26.61 1.70 1.13
C PHE A 181 -26.79 1.53 2.63
N GLY A 182 -28.01 1.80 3.11
CA GLY A 182 -28.51 1.38 4.40
C GLY A 182 -29.09 -0.04 4.33
N ILE A 183 -29.98 -0.34 5.28
CA ILE A 183 -30.73 -1.59 5.31
C ILE A 183 -31.65 -1.63 4.09
N TYR A 184 -31.68 -2.76 3.38
CA TYR A 184 -32.52 -2.95 2.21
C TYR A 184 -34.02 -2.93 2.58
N SER A 185 -34.84 -2.21 1.81
CA SER A 185 -36.29 -2.21 2.01
C SER A 185 -36.93 -3.45 1.39
N SER A 186 -37.18 -4.47 2.21
CA SER A 186 -37.88 -5.70 1.79
C SER A 186 -39.27 -5.46 1.27
N ASP A 187 -40.03 -4.57 1.95
CA ASP A 187 -41.43 -4.29 1.62
C ASP A 187 -41.59 -3.59 0.26
N ALA A 188 -40.65 -2.72 -0.08
CA ALA A 188 -40.66 -2.01 -1.36
C ALA A 188 -39.81 -2.71 -2.44
N ASP A 189 -39.10 -3.79 -2.10
CA ASP A 189 -38.10 -4.51 -2.91
C ASP A 189 -37.14 -3.55 -3.64
N LYS A 190 -36.58 -2.60 -2.88
CA LYS A 190 -35.68 -1.58 -3.44
C LYS A 190 -34.52 -1.22 -2.50
N PRO A 191 -33.38 -0.78 -3.06
CA PRO A 191 -32.25 -0.29 -2.28
C PRO A 191 -32.62 1.01 -1.54
N VAL A 192 -32.07 1.16 -0.33
CA VAL A 192 -32.12 2.41 0.43
C VAL A 192 -30.76 3.08 0.32
N TYR A 193 -30.69 4.14 -0.47
CA TYR A 193 -29.46 4.91 -0.63
C TYR A 193 -29.25 5.83 0.58
N LEU A 194 -28.09 5.73 1.21
CA LEU A 194 -27.56 6.74 2.13
C LEU A 194 -26.80 7.82 1.36
N ASN A 195 -26.06 7.41 0.34
CA ASN A 195 -25.42 8.28 -0.65
C ASN A 195 -25.54 7.62 -2.02
N ASP A 196 -25.84 8.42 -3.04
CA ASP A 196 -25.79 8.02 -4.45
C ASP A 196 -25.02 9.09 -5.23
N TYR A 197 -23.75 8.85 -5.44
CA TYR A 197 -22.82 9.82 -6.00
C TYR A 197 -22.19 9.34 -7.30
N VAL A 198 -21.81 10.32 -8.11
CA VAL A 198 -20.91 10.19 -9.24
C VAL A 198 -19.65 10.98 -8.95
N ASP A 199 -18.49 10.33 -9.01
CA ASP A 199 -17.19 10.95 -8.80
C ASP A 199 -16.44 11.11 -10.12
N ASN A 200 -15.76 12.26 -10.30
CA ASN A 200 -14.75 12.49 -11.32
C ASN A 200 -13.40 12.72 -10.63
N GLN A 201 -12.43 11.86 -10.91
CA GLN A 201 -11.13 11.91 -10.27
C GLN A 201 -10.03 12.17 -11.28
N TYR A 202 -9.20 13.18 -11.00
CA TYR A 202 -8.07 13.61 -11.82
C TYR A 202 -6.81 13.60 -10.96
N SER A 203 -5.73 13.03 -11.47
CA SER A 203 -4.45 13.05 -10.76
C SER A 203 -3.27 13.28 -11.69
N ASN A 204 -2.24 13.91 -11.13
CA ASN A 204 -0.90 13.99 -11.67
C ASN A 204 0.08 13.42 -10.66
N ASP A 205 0.81 12.39 -11.06
CA ASP A 205 1.76 11.69 -10.22
C ASP A 205 3.18 11.91 -10.76
N VAL A 206 4.05 12.48 -9.93
CA VAL A 206 5.47 12.72 -10.23
C VAL A 206 6.33 11.81 -9.36
N ARG A 207 7.35 11.19 -9.96
CA ARG A 207 8.29 10.33 -9.24
C ARG A 207 9.72 10.69 -9.62
N LEU A 208 10.56 10.86 -8.63
CA LEU A 208 11.99 11.00 -8.76
C LEU A 208 12.66 9.91 -7.91
N GLY A 209 13.49 9.08 -8.53
CA GLY A 209 14.24 8.03 -7.82
C GLY A 209 15.72 8.11 -8.14
N ALA A 210 16.55 7.83 -7.15
CA ALA A 210 18.00 7.70 -7.31
C ALA A 210 18.51 6.52 -6.50
N MET A 211 19.41 5.74 -7.10
CA MET A 211 20.15 4.68 -6.44
C MET A 211 21.63 4.85 -6.74
N HIS A 212 22.47 4.72 -5.72
CA HIS A 212 23.92 4.80 -5.88
C HIS A 212 24.61 3.79 -4.95
N ASN A 213 25.15 2.74 -5.53
CA ASN A 213 25.75 1.62 -4.82
C ASN A 213 27.22 1.49 -5.16
N TRP A 214 28.02 1.21 -4.14
CA TRP A 214 29.42 0.81 -4.25
C TRP A 214 29.59 -0.60 -3.71
N ALA A 215 30.47 -1.37 -4.35
CA ALA A 215 30.92 -2.66 -3.87
C ALA A 215 32.44 -2.74 -3.98
N PHE A 216 33.08 -3.26 -2.94
CA PHE A 216 34.48 -3.48 -2.83
C PHE A 216 34.72 -4.96 -2.52
N VAL A 217 35.47 -5.67 -3.35
CA VAL A 217 35.84 -7.07 -3.13
C VAL A 217 37.33 -7.16 -2.96
N PHE A 218 37.76 -7.57 -1.77
CA PHE A 218 39.15 -7.73 -1.38
C PHE A 218 39.51 -9.23 -1.39
N ASP A 219 40.61 -9.59 -2.01
CA ASP A 219 41.17 -10.95 -2.03
C ASP A 219 40.15 -12.06 -2.43
N GLY A 220 39.09 -11.68 -3.11
CA GLY A 220 38.02 -12.61 -3.49
C GLY A 220 37.27 -13.26 -2.30
N LYS A 221 37.50 -12.80 -1.06
CA LYS A 221 36.93 -13.34 0.18
C LYS A 221 36.13 -12.34 0.96
N ASN A 222 36.52 -11.09 0.93
CA ASN A 222 35.93 -10.02 1.70
C ASN A 222 35.15 -9.07 0.77
N LYS A 223 33.88 -8.84 1.03
CA LYS A 223 33.05 -7.93 0.27
C LYS A 223 32.45 -6.90 1.18
N LEU A 224 32.65 -5.62 0.88
CA LEU A 224 31.94 -4.50 1.51
C LEU A 224 31.08 -3.83 0.48
N GLU A 225 29.86 -3.45 0.86
CA GLU A 225 28.93 -2.74 0.00
C GLU A 225 28.32 -1.57 0.73
N PHE A 226 28.29 -0.42 0.05
CA PHE A 226 27.58 0.75 0.48
C PHE A 226 26.47 1.03 -0.51
N ARG A 227 25.22 0.99 -0.05
CA ARG A 227 24.03 1.08 -0.90
C ARG A 227 23.14 2.23 -0.45
N ASN A 228 22.64 2.99 -1.42
CA ASN A 228 21.76 4.10 -1.20
C ASN A 228 20.59 4.04 -2.17
N LEU A 229 19.42 4.25 -1.66
CA LEU A 229 18.19 4.34 -2.43
C LEU A 229 17.37 5.54 -1.94
N PHE A 230 17.04 6.44 -2.84
CA PHE A 230 16.23 7.62 -2.60
C PHE A 230 15.02 7.60 -3.52
N ASN A 231 13.83 7.93 -2.98
CA ASN A 231 12.63 8.13 -3.77
C ASN A 231 11.83 9.33 -3.26
N MET A 232 11.29 10.10 -4.19
CA MET A 232 10.36 11.17 -3.98
C MET A 232 9.13 10.93 -4.86
N LEU A 233 7.95 10.96 -4.27
CA LEU A 233 6.67 10.85 -4.96
C LEU A 233 5.82 12.05 -4.61
N GLY A 234 5.36 12.79 -5.62
CA GLY A 234 4.36 13.84 -5.49
C GLY A 234 3.09 13.42 -6.19
N LYS A 235 1.95 13.62 -5.55
CA LYS A 235 0.62 13.35 -6.10
C LYS A 235 -0.26 14.57 -5.94
N ASN A 236 -0.74 15.12 -7.03
CA ASN A 236 -1.78 16.13 -7.05
C ASN A 236 -3.07 15.46 -7.51
N ARG A 237 -4.12 15.48 -6.68
CA ARG A 237 -5.42 14.85 -6.97
C ARG A 237 -6.55 15.85 -6.75
N LEU A 238 -7.45 15.91 -7.71
CA LEU A 238 -8.75 16.57 -7.60
C LEU A 238 -9.83 15.50 -7.70
N THR A 239 -10.77 15.48 -6.77
CA THR A 239 -11.99 14.66 -6.86
C THR A 239 -13.20 15.57 -6.79
N GLU A 240 -14.03 15.50 -7.81
CA GLU A 240 -15.32 16.18 -7.87
C GLU A 240 -16.41 15.13 -7.76
N ARG A 241 -17.30 15.31 -6.83
CA ARG A 241 -18.39 14.39 -6.48
C ARG A 241 -19.70 15.14 -6.52
N SER A 242 -20.71 14.54 -7.12
CA SER A 242 -22.07 15.10 -7.13
C SER A 242 -23.11 14.02 -6.97
N GLY A 243 -24.24 14.35 -6.35
CA GLY A 243 -25.36 13.42 -6.20
C GLY A 243 -26.13 13.61 -4.89
N GLU A 244 -26.89 12.59 -4.54
CA GLU A 244 -27.85 12.62 -3.44
C GLU A 244 -27.27 12.04 -2.15
N ARG A 245 -27.67 12.64 -1.03
CA ARG A 245 -27.41 12.13 0.32
C ARG A 245 -28.68 12.11 1.13
N ASN A 246 -28.98 10.97 1.76
CA ASN A 246 -30.15 10.76 2.59
C ASN A 246 -29.78 10.16 3.95
N VAL A 247 -29.14 10.95 4.81
CA VAL A 247 -28.75 10.54 6.18
C VAL A 247 -29.58 11.29 7.23
N SER A 248 -29.80 12.59 7.03
CA SER A 248 -30.59 13.48 7.92
C SER A 248 -31.63 14.24 7.14
N GLY A 249 -32.24 13.60 6.13
CA GLY A 249 -33.07 14.21 5.11
C GLY A 249 -32.39 14.21 3.75
N LEU A 250 -33.20 14.21 2.69
CA LEU A 250 -32.67 14.14 1.32
C LEU A 250 -32.11 15.50 0.91
N THR A 251 -30.81 15.49 0.55
CA THR A 251 -30.07 16.65 0.04
C THR A 251 -29.32 16.28 -1.22
N TYR A 252 -29.22 17.20 -2.18
CA TYR A 252 -28.26 17.12 -3.27
C TYR A 252 -26.97 17.79 -2.82
N ARG A 253 -25.81 17.18 -3.18
CA ARG A 253 -24.49 17.67 -2.81
C ARG A 253 -23.54 17.71 -3.98
N GLU A 254 -22.68 18.72 -3.96
CA GLU A 254 -21.46 18.79 -4.72
C GLU A 254 -20.29 18.91 -3.76
N GLU A 255 -19.38 17.95 -3.81
CA GLU A 255 -18.20 17.89 -2.95
C GLU A 255 -16.93 17.96 -3.79
N THR A 256 -15.99 18.80 -3.41
CA THR A 256 -14.69 18.92 -4.07
C THR A 256 -13.58 18.64 -3.07
N GLU A 257 -12.77 17.63 -3.35
CA GLU A 257 -11.52 17.37 -2.63
C GLU A 257 -10.32 17.80 -3.46
N MET A 258 -9.49 18.68 -2.90
CA MET A 258 -8.20 19.08 -3.44
C MET A 258 -7.09 18.49 -2.56
N LEU A 259 -6.35 17.52 -3.07
CA LEU A 259 -5.29 16.83 -2.33
C LEU A 259 -3.95 17.01 -3.03
N TYR A 260 -2.95 17.49 -2.31
CA TYR A 260 -1.55 17.30 -2.67
C TYR A 260 -0.88 16.43 -1.60
N GLN A 261 -0.11 15.44 -2.04
CA GLN A 261 0.60 14.54 -1.15
C GLN A 261 2.04 14.39 -1.65
N SER A 262 3.00 14.55 -0.75
CA SER A 262 4.41 14.29 -1.01
C SER A 262 4.93 13.19 -0.11
N ARG A 263 5.72 12.27 -0.66
CA ARG A 263 6.30 11.13 0.05
C ARG A 263 7.77 11.00 -0.33
N LEU A 264 8.63 11.09 0.67
CA LEU A 264 10.07 10.89 0.55
C LEU A 264 10.44 9.59 1.25
N SER A 265 11.31 8.77 0.63
CA SER A 265 11.98 7.67 1.31
C SER A 265 13.47 7.66 0.98
N TYR A 266 14.26 7.37 1.98
CA TYR A 266 15.69 7.14 1.88
C TYR A 266 16.04 5.82 2.58
N LEU A 267 16.93 5.04 1.99
CA LEU A 267 17.48 3.81 2.54
C LEU A 267 18.98 3.80 2.30
N GLY A 268 19.75 3.93 3.35
CA GLY A 268 21.22 3.83 3.36
C GLY A 268 21.67 2.55 4.07
N GLN A 269 22.62 1.82 3.49
CA GLN A 269 23.06 0.52 4.02
C GLN A 269 24.53 0.32 3.85
N LEU A 270 25.17 -0.27 4.87
CA LEU A 270 26.52 -0.77 4.82
C LEU A 270 26.49 -2.27 5.15
N THR A 271 27.01 -3.09 4.26
CA THR A 271 27.02 -4.55 4.43
C THR A 271 28.41 -5.12 4.25
N GLY A 272 28.76 -6.13 5.04
CA GLY A 272 29.98 -6.89 4.91
C GLY A 272 29.70 -8.37 4.79
N ASN A 273 30.43 -9.05 3.92
CA ASN A 273 30.42 -10.50 3.79
C ASN A 273 31.89 -10.99 3.77
N HIS A 274 32.21 -11.84 4.71
CA HIS A 274 33.56 -12.30 4.96
C HIS A 274 33.64 -13.83 5.01
N PHE A 275 34.51 -14.44 4.21
CA PHE A 275 34.87 -15.84 4.40
C PHE A 275 35.98 -15.91 5.43
N LEU A 276 35.76 -16.71 6.49
CA LEU A 276 36.69 -16.80 7.63
C LEU A 276 37.81 -17.79 7.42
N ASP A 277 37.71 -18.63 6.38
CA ASP A 277 38.66 -19.66 6.03
C ASP A 277 38.96 -19.72 4.53
N GLU A 278 40.09 -20.32 4.17
CA GLU A 278 40.51 -20.47 2.78
C GLU A 278 39.57 -21.33 1.94
N LYS A 279 38.94 -22.33 2.56
CA LYS A 279 38.01 -23.25 1.89
C LYS A 279 36.59 -22.66 1.76
N LYS A 280 36.38 -21.46 2.25
CA LYS A 280 35.07 -20.76 2.24
C LYS A 280 33.94 -21.57 2.87
N LEU A 281 34.26 -22.40 3.88
CA LEU A 281 33.31 -23.20 4.62
C LEU A 281 32.59 -22.40 5.71
N HIS A 282 33.26 -21.34 6.19
CA HIS A 282 32.75 -20.48 7.24
C HIS A 282 32.64 -19.06 6.73
N SER A 283 31.46 -18.42 6.93
CA SER A 283 31.24 -17.05 6.51
C SER A 283 30.51 -16.26 7.60
N LEU A 284 30.86 -14.99 7.68
CA LEU A 284 30.21 -13.99 8.52
C LEU A 284 29.66 -12.88 7.62
N ALA A 285 28.35 -12.63 7.73
CA ALA A 285 27.69 -11.51 7.09
C ALA A 285 27.17 -10.54 8.15
N TRP A 286 27.33 -9.25 7.90
CA TRP A 286 26.75 -8.22 8.77
C TRP A 286 26.13 -7.10 7.92
N ASN A 287 25.17 -6.44 8.52
CA ASN A 287 24.41 -5.37 7.87
C ASN A 287 24.09 -4.28 8.89
N MET A 288 24.28 -3.03 8.48
CA MET A 288 23.84 -1.83 9.18
C MET A 288 22.99 -1.01 8.22
N GLY A 289 21.82 -0.59 8.67
CA GLY A 289 20.89 0.15 7.84
C GLY A 289 20.27 1.33 8.56
N TYR A 290 20.05 2.40 7.82
CA TYR A 290 19.22 3.52 8.21
C TYR A 290 18.20 3.79 7.13
N SER A 291 16.92 3.88 7.53
CA SER A 291 15.84 4.26 6.63
C SER A 291 15.08 5.45 7.19
N TYR A 292 14.69 6.33 6.31
CA TYR A 292 13.84 7.48 6.61
C TYR A 292 12.67 7.53 5.64
N ALA A 293 11.46 7.71 6.17
CA ALA A 293 10.27 7.98 5.38
C ALA A 293 9.58 9.24 5.89
N TYR A 294 9.21 10.11 4.98
CA TYR A 294 8.46 11.33 5.28
C TYR A 294 7.28 11.45 4.34
N ARG A 295 6.08 11.62 4.89
CA ARG A 295 4.86 11.90 4.14
C ARG A 295 4.27 13.20 4.63
N THR A 296 3.85 14.04 3.73
CA THR A 296 3.09 15.25 4.05
C THR A 296 1.90 15.41 3.12
N GLU A 297 0.81 15.87 3.69
CA GLU A 297 -0.39 16.33 2.98
C GLU A 297 -0.61 17.80 3.38
N PRO A 298 0.11 18.72 2.74
CA PRO A 298 -0.04 20.12 3.05
C PRO A 298 -1.31 20.63 2.38
N ASP A 299 -2.21 21.20 3.18
CA ASP A 299 -3.40 21.89 2.72
C ASP A 299 -4.36 21.04 1.85
N ARG A 300 -4.69 19.82 2.32
CA ARG A 300 -5.81 19.07 1.75
C ARG A 300 -7.09 19.84 2.04
N ARG A 301 -7.88 20.15 1.01
CA ARG A 301 -9.11 20.94 1.12
C ARG A 301 -10.31 20.09 0.74
N ILE A 302 -11.38 20.22 1.50
CA ILE A 302 -12.69 19.63 1.20
C ILE A 302 -13.73 20.72 1.29
N VAL A 303 -14.52 20.88 0.24
CA VAL A 303 -15.63 21.81 0.20
C VAL A 303 -16.91 21.05 -0.16
N VAL A 304 -18.00 21.35 0.57
CA VAL A 304 -19.30 20.73 0.35
C VAL A 304 -20.34 21.80 0.12
N ASN A 305 -20.94 21.82 -1.07
CA ASN A 305 -22.16 22.56 -1.38
C ASN A 305 -23.34 21.62 -1.27
N GLN A 306 -24.47 22.11 -0.77
CA GLN A 306 -25.70 21.33 -0.62
C GLN A 306 -26.95 22.14 -0.84
N ALA A 307 -27.99 21.49 -1.38
CA ALA A 307 -29.34 22.00 -1.49
C ALA A 307 -30.34 20.99 -0.91
N GLY A 308 -31.41 21.49 -0.29
CA GLY A 308 -32.52 20.63 0.12
C GLY A 308 -33.30 20.12 -1.10
N MET A 309 -33.93 18.96 -0.96
CA MET A 309 -34.76 18.34 -2.00
C MET A 309 -36.14 18.05 -1.47
N SER A 310 -37.01 19.10 -1.37
CA SER A 310 -38.39 18.89 -0.97
C SER A 310 -39.31 18.51 -2.15
N ASP A 311 -39.06 19.05 -3.36
CA ASP A 311 -39.88 18.84 -4.55
C ASP A 311 -39.04 18.69 -5.85
N GLY A 312 -37.83 18.18 -5.74
CA GLY A 312 -36.86 18.07 -6.82
C GLY A 312 -35.58 18.86 -6.54
N VAL A 313 -34.52 18.64 -7.36
CA VAL A 313 -33.22 19.33 -7.21
C VAL A 313 -33.31 20.69 -7.89
N ASP A 314 -33.24 21.76 -7.13
CA ASP A 314 -32.91 23.08 -7.65
C ASP A 314 -31.41 23.36 -7.43
N VAL A 315 -30.60 23.09 -8.45
CA VAL A 315 -29.14 23.31 -8.40
C VAL A 315 -28.80 24.78 -8.18
N SER A 316 -29.71 25.71 -8.50
CA SER A 316 -29.50 27.14 -8.25
C SER A 316 -29.52 27.49 -6.75
N GLN A 317 -29.98 26.59 -5.92
CA GLN A 317 -30.01 26.72 -4.46
C GLN A 317 -28.80 26.05 -3.77
N LEU A 318 -27.83 25.55 -4.52
CA LEU A 318 -26.58 25.02 -3.96
C LEU A 318 -25.82 26.11 -3.21
N LYS A 319 -25.55 25.85 -1.94
CA LYS A 319 -24.80 26.74 -1.06
C LYS A 319 -23.84 25.97 -0.18
N VAL A 320 -22.79 26.65 0.25
CA VAL A 320 -21.86 26.09 1.23
C VAL A 320 -22.59 25.78 2.52
N GLY A 321 -22.51 24.54 3.00
CA GLY A 321 -23.04 24.13 4.28
C GLY A 321 -22.26 24.72 5.45
N ASN A 322 -22.83 24.70 6.66
CA ASN A 322 -22.07 25.07 7.86
C ASN A 322 -20.90 24.10 8.08
N GLU A 323 -19.72 24.63 8.44
CA GLU A 323 -18.51 23.84 8.65
C GLU A 323 -18.08 22.97 7.43
N SER A 324 -18.56 23.34 6.26
CA SER A 324 -18.37 22.55 5.03
C SER A 324 -17.10 22.90 4.25
N ILE A 325 -16.37 23.91 4.66
CA ILE A 325 -15.05 24.25 4.10
C ILE A 325 -13.99 23.84 5.11
N LYS A 326 -13.25 22.79 4.77
CA LYS A 326 -12.26 22.18 5.65
C LYS A 326 -10.86 22.20 5.03
N ARG A 327 -9.85 22.34 5.86
CA ARG A 327 -8.43 22.28 5.49
C ARG A 327 -7.70 21.33 6.45
N TYR A 328 -6.93 20.43 5.87
CA TYR A 328 -6.15 19.45 6.63
C TYR A 328 -4.66 19.61 6.31
N PHE A 329 -3.86 19.57 7.36
CA PHE A 329 -2.40 19.55 7.27
C PHE A 329 -1.92 18.34 8.04
N GLN A 330 -1.24 17.41 7.36
CA GLN A 330 -0.78 16.18 7.99
C GLN A 330 0.68 15.95 7.66
N SER A 331 1.45 15.53 8.65
CA SER A 331 2.82 15.07 8.46
C SER A 331 3.08 13.78 9.24
N LEU A 332 3.86 12.90 8.63
CA LEU A 332 4.34 11.67 9.24
C LEU A 332 5.83 11.54 8.95
N SER A 333 6.62 11.32 9.98
CA SER A 333 8.04 10.97 9.86
C SER A 333 8.33 9.63 10.52
N ASP A 334 9.14 8.82 9.88
CA ASP A 334 9.49 7.47 10.30
C ASP A 334 11.01 7.27 10.15
N HIS A 335 11.70 6.90 11.21
CA HIS A 335 13.13 6.60 11.22
C HIS A 335 13.32 5.16 11.66
N VAL A 336 14.11 4.39 10.93
CA VAL A 336 14.45 3.01 11.23
C VAL A 336 15.96 2.82 11.22
N PHE A 337 16.50 2.36 12.33
CA PHE A 337 17.88 1.93 12.47
C PHE A 337 17.88 0.42 12.62
N SER A 338 18.68 -0.29 11.84
CA SER A 338 18.72 -1.74 11.88
C SER A 338 20.16 -2.26 11.82
N GLY A 339 20.38 -3.39 12.45
CA GLY A 339 21.65 -4.10 12.41
C GLY A 339 21.47 -5.61 12.49
N SER A 340 22.24 -6.36 11.73
CA SER A 340 22.26 -7.82 11.81
C SER A 340 23.67 -8.37 11.69
N VAL A 341 23.88 -9.55 12.28
CA VAL A 341 25.08 -10.38 12.11
C VAL A 341 24.62 -11.82 11.92
N ASP A 342 25.09 -12.45 10.87
CA ASP A 342 24.74 -13.82 10.48
C ASP A 342 26.00 -14.64 10.23
N TYR A 343 26.11 -15.77 10.90
CA TYR A 343 27.16 -16.77 10.70
C TYR A 343 26.58 -17.96 9.95
N LYS A 344 27.34 -18.48 9.00
CA LYS A 344 27.09 -19.74 8.31
C LYS A 344 28.39 -20.56 8.29
N GLY A 345 28.33 -21.82 8.76
CA GLY A 345 29.45 -22.72 8.77
C GLY A 345 29.05 -24.12 8.31
N THR A 346 29.96 -24.78 7.57
CA THR A 346 29.85 -26.19 7.21
C THR A 346 30.69 -27.02 8.19
N VAL A 347 30.05 -27.90 8.92
CA VAL A 347 30.68 -28.74 9.98
C VAL A 347 30.38 -30.21 9.75
N PRO A 348 31.38 -31.09 9.93
CA PRO A 348 31.15 -32.54 9.85
C PRO A 348 30.39 -33.01 11.09
N MET A 349 29.31 -33.73 10.85
CA MET A 349 28.51 -34.44 11.88
C MET A 349 28.45 -35.93 11.54
N GLY A 350 29.44 -36.67 12.05
CA GLY A 350 29.69 -38.04 11.59
C GLY A 350 30.11 -38.05 10.13
N GLU A 351 29.42 -38.80 9.29
CA GLU A 351 29.71 -38.88 7.84
C GLU A 351 29.00 -37.77 7.04
N ILE A 352 28.18 -36.91 7.70
CA ILE A 352 27.38 -35.87 7.02
C ILE A 352 28.09 -34.52 7.15
N LEU A 353 28.24 -33.81 6.04
CA LEU A 353 28.63 -32.39 6.02
C LEU A 353 27.39 -31.54 6.23
N SER A 354 27.20 -31.05 7.42
CA SER A 354 26.02 -30.28 7.84
C SER A 354 26.30 -28.79 7.77
N THR A 355 25.29 -27.99 7.45
CA THR A 355 25.38 -26.53 7.52
C THR A 355 24.72 -26.02 8.78
N VAL A 356 25.47 -25.28 9.60
CA VAL A 356 24.93 -24.57 10.76
C VAL A 356 24.83 -23.08 10.45
N LYS A 357 23.73 -22.45 10.89
CA LYS A 357 23.51 -21.01 10.77
C LYS A 357 23.11 -20.46 12.14
N GLY A 358 23.54 -19.23 12.42
CA GLY A 358 23.07 -18.50 13.60
C GLY A 358 23.23 -17.02 13.37
N GLY A 359 22.33 -16.24 13.94
CA GLY A 359 22.40 -14.80 13.73
C GLY A 359 21.59 -14.02 14.77
N LEU A 360 21.91 -12.73 14.81
CA LEU A 360 21.25 -11.72 15.65
C LEU A 360 20.81 -10.58 14.76
N ILE A 361 19.66 -10.01 15.09
CA ILE A 361 19.12 -8.82 14.44
C ILE A 361 18.53 -7.87 15.49
N SER A 362 18.69 -6.58 15.28
CA SER A 362 18.05 -5.53 16.08
C SER A 362 17.55 -4.42 15.18
N GLU A 363 16.41 -3.87 15.53
CA GLU A 363 15.80 -2.73 14.86
C GLU A 363 15.23 -1.75 15.90
N TYR A 364 15.47 -0.47 15.68
CA TYR A 364 14.86 0.63 16.42
C TYR A 364 14.13 1.52 15.44
N ARG A 365 12.82 1.68 15.62
CA ARG A 365 11.95 2.48 14.76
C ARG A 365 11.26 3.56 15.57
N THR A 366 11.23 4.78 15.05
CA THR A 366 10.45 5.88 15.63
C THR A 366 9.48 6.42 14.60
N ARG A 367 8.30 6.83 15.05
CA ARG A 367 7.29 7.48 14.21
C ARG A 367 6.70 8.68 14.93
N ASN A 368 6.56 9.78 14.21
CA ASN A 368 5.81 10.94 14.64
C ASN A 368 4.72 11.24 13.60
N TYR A 369 3.47 11.39 14.05
CA TYR A 369 2.33 11.75 13.23
C TYR A 369 1.63 12.96 13.82
N THR A 370 1.50 14.02 13.02
CA THR A 370 0.95 15.30 13.41
C THR A 370 -0.09 15.76 12.41
N PRO A 371 -1.38 15.58 12.68
CA PRO A 371 -2.48 16.16 11.90
C PRO A 371 -2.91 17.49 12.49
N ARG A 372 -3.39 18.40 11.61
CA ARG A 372 -4.13 19.61 12.00
C ARG A 372 -5.33 19.77 11.08
N GLU A 373 -6.49 20.09 11.65
CA GLU A 373 -7.75 20.28 10.96
C GLU A 373 -8.33 21.65 11.27
N PHE A 374 -8.73 22.36 10.20
CA PHE A 374 -9.28 23.71 10.28
C PHE A 374 -10.59 23.76 9.51
N ILE A 375 -11.53 24.57 9.99
CA ILE A 375 -12.80 24.89 9.35
C ILE A 375 -12.97 26.40 9.22
N TYR A 376 -13.75 26.84 8.24
CA TYR A 376 -14.18 28.24 8.16
C TYR A 376 -15.54 28.41 8.83
N ARG A 377 -15.60 29.36 9.79
CA ARG A 377 -16.82 29.75 10.50
C ARG A 377 -17.31 31.09 9.99
N TYR A 378 -18.62 31.19 9.77
CA TYR A 378 -19.30 32.40 9.31
C TYR A 378 -20.48 32.77 10.22
N GLU A 379 -20.38 32.45 11.51
CA GLU A 379 -21.43 32.63 12.51
C GLU A 379 -21.71 34.11 12.83
N ASN A 380 -20.72 34.96 12.60
CA ASN A 380 -20.79 36.39 12.89
C ASN A 380 -21.48 37.20 11.78
N LEU A 381 -21.82 36.60 10.64
CA LEU A 381 -22.54 37.26 9.56
C LEU A 381 -24.00 37.49 9.95
N SER A 382 -24.56 38.65 9.61
CA SER A 382 -26.00 38.90 9.65
C SER A 382 -26.76 37.93 8.73
N LEU A 383 -28.05 37.78 8.91
CA LEU A 383 -28.88 36.92 8.05
C LEU A 383 -28.80 37.30 6.57
N GLU A 384 -28.76 38.60 6.28
CA GLU A 384 -28.66 39.13 4.92
C GLU A 384 -27.28 38.87 4.30
N GLU A 385 -26.20 39.19 5.02
CA GLU A 385 -24.86 38.89 4.59
C GLU A 385 -24.62 37.41 4.38
N ARG A 386 -25.15 36.56 5.28
CA ARG A 386 -25.09 35.10 5.16
C ARG A 386 -25.80 34.59 3.92
N ALA A 387 -27.03 35.10 3.68
CA ALA A 387 -27.82 34.75 2.50
C ALA A 387 -27.06 35.08 1.18
N TYR A 388 -26.26 36.14 1.16
CA TYR A 388 -25.44 36.51 0.03
C TYR A 388 -24.13 35.69 -0.02
N TYR A 389 -23.38 35.62 1.07
CA TYR A 389 -22.07 34.95 1.16
C TYR A 389 -22.09 33.50 0.72
N LEU A 390 -23.09 32.72 1.14
CA LEU A 390 -23.15 31.27 0.91
C LEU A 390 -23.31 30.85 -0.56
N TYR A 391 -23.62 31.81 -1.46
CA TYR A 391 -23.76 31.57 -2.90
C TYR A 391 -22.63 32.17 -3.71
N LEU A 392 -21.64 32.81 -3.08
CA LEU A 392 -20.49 33.38 -3.79
C LEU A 392 -19.57 32.28 -4.34
N PRO A 393 -18.88 32.55 -5.44
CA PRO A 393 -17.72 31.75 -5.86
C PRO A 393 -16.65 31.72 -4.77
N TYR A 394 -15.90 30.62 -4.68
CA TYR A 394 -14.90 30.45 -3.60
C TYR A 394 -13.82 31.54 -3.59
N GLU A 395 -13.43 32.04 -4.75
CA GLU A 395 -12.47 33.14 -4.89
C GLU A 395 -12.97 34.43 -4.22
N GLU A 396 -14.27 34.68 -4.30
CA GLU A 396 -14.91 35.82 -3.65
C GLU A 396 -15.16 35.57 -2.16
N MET A 397 -15.61 34.35 -1.79
CA MET A 397 -15.78 33.96 -0.40
C MET A 397 -14.47 34.07 0.42
N MET A 398 -13.34 33.82 -0.20
CA MET A 398 -12.00 33.85 0.41
C MET A 398 -11.26 35.16 0.18
N SER A 399 -11.97 36.24 -0.21
CA SER A 399 -11.39 37.58 -0.34
C SER A 399 -11.17 38.23 1.02
N GLU A 400 -10.30 39.24 1.08
CA GLU A 400 -10.02 40.00 2.30
C GLU A 400 -11.25 40.72 2.87
N ASP A 401 -12.24 41.04 2.03
CA ASP A 401 -13.48 41.70 2.41
C ASP A 401 -14.36 40.84 3.35
N TRP A 402 -14.26 39.51 3.20
CA TRP A 402 -14.98 38.56 4.03
C TRP A 402 -14.12 37.97 5.15
N LEU A 403 -12.81 37.81 4.93
CA LEU A 403 -11.93 37.12 5.88
C LEU A 403 -11.52 38.04 7.04
N SER A 404 -12.26 37.96 8.14
CA SER A 404 -11.97 38.69 9.39
C SER A 404 -12.61 37.99 10.59
N ALA A 405 -12.14 38.29 11.79
CA ALA A 405 -12.72 37.78 13.04
C ALA A 405 -14.19 38.15 13.22
N ASP A 406 -14.61 39.28 12.63
CA ASP A 406 -15.98 39.78 12.75
C ASP A 406 -16.94 39.23 11.69
N LYS A 407 -16.42 38.52 10.66
CA LYS A 407 -17.21 37.96 9.56
C LYS A 407 -16.99 36.47 9.40
N VAL A 408 -15.96 36.11 8.62
CA VAL A 408 -15.59 34.74 8.31
C VAL A 408 -14.15 34.51 8.78
N PHE A 409 -13.97 33.54 9.64
CA PHE A 409 -12.66 33.22 10.21
C PHE A 409 -12.39 31.74 10.22
N ILE A 410 -11.10 31.39 10.26
CA ILE A 410 -10.65 30.00 10.36
C ILE A 410 -10.57 29.60 11.84
N ASP A 411 -11.06 28.43 12.16
CA ASP A 411 -11.01 27.83 13.50
C ASP A 411 -10.38 26.45 13.43
N GLU A 412 -9.55 26.11 14.43
CA GLU A 412 -8.89 24.82 14.51
C GLU A 412 -9.71 23.83 15.34
N ILE A 413 -10.13 22.75 14.71
CA ILE A 413 -10.91 21.67 15.32
C ILE A 413 -10.08 20.39 15.51
N THR A 414 -8.77 20.49 15.53
CA THR A 414 -7.87 19.35 15.68
C THR A 414 -8.14 18.60 16.99
N ASP A 415 -8.51 17.33 16.89
CA ASP A 415 -8.58 16.44 18.04
C ASP A 415 -7.15 16.00 18.41
N LYS A 416 -6.67 16.43 19.57
CA LYS A 416 -5.30 16.20 20.03
C LYS A 416 -4.93 14.71 20.12
N LYS A 417 -5.91 13.82 20.36
CA LYS A 417 -5.66 12.36 20.38
C LYS A 417 -5.26 11.79 19.03
N ASN A 418 -5.49 12.55 17.93
CA ASN A 418 -5.13 12.11 16.59
C ASN A 418 -3.61 12.27 16.32
N ALA A 419 -2.90 13.08 17.09
CA ALA A 419 -1.45 13.17 17.05
C ALA A 419 -0.81 12.13 17.96
N TYR A 420 0.26 11.48 17.48
CA TYR A 420 0.98 10.50 18.30
C TYR A 420 2.47 10.43 17.98
N GLU A 421 3.23 10.08 19.01
CA GLU A 421 4.63 9.67 18.94
C GLU A 421 4.72 8.18 19.29
N ALA A 422 5.45 7.42 18.49
CA ALA A 422 5.63 6.01 18.75
C ALA A 422 7.07 5.57 18.51
N TYR A 423 7.51 4.56 19.25
CA TYR A 423 8.74 3.84 18.94
C TYR A 423 8.56 2.33 19.09
N ASN A 424 9.33 1.59 18.33
CA ASN A 424 9.39 0.15 18.40
C ASN A 424 10.84 -0.32 18.54
N ILE A 425 11.09 -1.19 19.52
CA ILE A 425 12.34 -1.89 19.71
C ILE A 425 12.09 -3.35 19.35
N TYR A 426 12.82 -3.83 18.36
CA TYR A 426 12.76 -5.20 17.91
C TYR A 426 14.14 -5.84 18.02
N GLY A 427 14.20 -7.05 18.56
CA GLY A 427 15.40 -7.86 18.64
C GLY A 427 15.09 -9.32 18.38
N ALA A 428 15.96 -10.01 17.67
CA ALA A 428 15.79 -11.44 17.42
C ALA A 428 17.13 -12.16 17.37
N GLY A 429 17.09 -13.42 17.80
CA GLY A 429 18.20 -14.36 17.64
C GLY A 429 17.71 -15.68 17.06
N TYR A 430 18.51 -16.33 16.24
CA TYR A 430 18.16 -17.63 15.68
C TYR A 430 19.35 -18.58 15.60
N GLY A 431 19.03 -19.88 15.63
CA GLY A 431 19.94 -20.97 15.31
C GLY A 431 19.25 -21.97 14.39
N ALA A 432 19.97 -22.50 13.41
CA ALA A 432 19.45 -23.44 12.44
C ALA A 432 20.51 -24.45 12.00
N ILE A 433 20.06 -25.62 11.58
CA ILE A 433 20.88 -26.69 11.06
C ILE A 433 20.26 -27.27 9.79
N GLU A 434 21.09 -27.55 8.80
CA GLU A 434 20.74 -28.25 7.58
C GLU A 434 21.49 -29.60 7.55
N LEU A 435 20.72 -30.68 7.45
CA LEU A 435 21.21 -32.06 7.48
C LEU A 435 20.90 -32.76 6.15
N PRO A 436 21.89 -32.82 5.21
CA PRO A 436 21.72 -33.56 3.97
C PRO A 436 21.98 -35.06 4.20
N MET A 437 20.90 -35.87 4.33
CA MET A 437 20.96 -37.31 4.61
C MET A 437 20.58 -38.11 3.36
N GLY A 438 21.48 -38.23 2.40
CA GLY A 438 21.23 -38.91 1.14
C GLY A 438 20.12 -38.27 0.31
N LYS A 439 18.98 -38.95 0.17
CA LYS A 439 17.80 -38.38 -0.53
C LYS A 439 17.00 -37.38 0.32
N PHE A 440 17.18 -37.38 1.63
CA PHE A 440 16.53 -36.44 2.54
C PHE A 440 17.42 -35.24 2.80
N ASN A 441 16.84 -34.06 2.82
CA ASN A 441 17.47 -32.86 3.35
C ASN A 441 16.51 -32.21 4.36
N VAL A 442 16.95 -32.10 5.60
CA VAL A 442 16.16 -31.50 6.69
C VAL A 442 16.81 -30.21 7.11
N TYR A 443 16.07 -29.10 7.01
CA TYR A 443 16.46 -27.81 7.53
C TYR A 443 15.55 -27.47 8.71
N ALA A 444 16.12 -27.36 9.91
CA ALA A 444 15.36 -27.08 11.14
C ALA A 444 16.04 -25.97 11.94
N GLY A 445 15.26 -25.21 12.67
CA GLY A 445 15.78 -24.18 13.54
C GLY A 445 14.72 -23.52 14.42
N LEU A 446 15.25 -22.66 15.26
CA LEU A 446 14.49 -21.93 16.25
C LEU A 446 14.87 -20.46 16.19
N ARG A 447 13.86 -19.61 16.27
CA ARG A 447 14.00 -18.17 16.36
C ARG A 447 13.28 -17.64 17.59
N LEU A 448 13.92 -16.74 18.31
CA LEU A 448 13.34 -16.00 19.44
C LEU A 448 13.23 -14.54 19.02
N GLU A 449 12.05 -13.94 19.12
CA GLU A 449 11.80 -12.54 18.83
C GLU A 449 11.27 -11.80 20.04
N TYR A 450 11.91 -10.68 20.37
CA TYR A 450 11.43 -9.69 21.33
C TYR A 450 10.96 -8.46 20.57
N ASN A 451 9.77 -7.96 20.88
CA ASN A 451 9.21 -6.74 20.32
C ASN A 451 8.60 -5.89 21.42
N ARG A 452 8.94 -4.60 21.44
CA ARG A 452 8.34 -3.62 22.35
C ARG A 452 7.97 -2.38 21.57
N LEU A 453 6.65 -2.19 21.35
CA LEU A 453 6.07 -0.99 20.79
C LEU A 453 5.55 -0.11 21.93
N ARG A 454 5.91 1.17 21.93
CA ARG A 454 5.33 2.18 22.83
C ARG A 454 4.79 3.33 22.01
N MET A 455 3.58 3.74 22.35
CA MET A 455 2.88 4.88 21.74
C MET A 455 2.49 5.87 22.82
N LYS A 456 2.60 7.19 22.50
CA LYS A 456 2.20 8.30 23.36
C LYS A 456 1.27 9.23 22.59
N TRP A 457 0.25 9.72 23.22
CA TRP A 457 -0.69 10.70 22.68
C TRP A 457 -1.31 11.57 23.78
N ASP A 458 -1.94 12.69 23.39
CA ASP A 458 -2.65 13.56 24.32
C ASP A 458 -4.13 13.15 24.41
N LYS A 459 -4.61 12.85 25.62
CA LYS A 459 -6.02 12.48 25.90
C LYS A 459 -6.89 13.67 26.28
N SER A 460 -6.33 14.87 26.37
CA SER A 460 -7.08 16.03 26.83
C SER A 460 -8.25 16.34 25.88
N GLN A 461 -9.38 16.72 26.46
CA GLN A 461 -10.56 17.19 25.75
C GLN A 461 -10.61 18.72 25.63
N SER A 462 -9.74 19.41 26.33
CA SER A 462 -9.67 20.88 26.34
C SER A 462 -8.41 21.37 25.64
N ALA A 463 -8.53 22.43 24.86
CA ALA A 463 -7.41 23.08 24.18
C ALA A 463 -6.31 23.54 25.16
N SER A 464 -6.70 24.00 26.36
CA SER A 464 -5.81 24.53 27.38
C SER A 464 -5.13 23.48 28.28
N GLN A 465 -5.54 22.21 28.21
CA GLN A 465 -4.97 21.13 29.00
C GLN A 465 -4.13 20.19 28.15
N VAL A 466 -3.10 19.60 28.76
CA VAL A 466 -2.29 18.50 28.15
C VAL A 466 -2.33 17.33 29.11
N LEU A 467 -2.90 16.21 28.66
CA LEU A 467 -3.00 14.96 29.41
C LEU A 467 -2.32 13.85 28.63
N MET A 468 -0.99 13.82 28.67
CA MET A 468 -0.21 12.79 27.98
C MET A 468 -0.47 11.42 28.57
N THR A 469 -0.75 10.48 27.70
CA THR A 469 -0.90 9.06 28.03
C THR A 469 0.03 8.21 27.17
N SER A 470 0.29 6.98 27.61
CA SER A 470 1.09 6.06 26.81
C SER A 470 0.64 4.62 26.99
N ARG A 471 0.83 3.81 25.96
CA ARG A 471 0.60 2.37 26.01
C ARG A 471 1.83 1.62 25.51
N ASN A 472 2.09 0.47 26.14
CA ASN A 472 3.18 -0.43 25.77
C ASN A 472 2.59 -1.77 25.32
N TYR A 473 3.12 -2.31 24.24
CA TYR A 473 2.86 -3.66 23.73
C TYR A 473 4.20 -4.38 23.76
N THR A 474 4.27 -5.50 24.47
CA THR A 474 5.51 -6.28 24.61
C THR A 474 5.22 -7.73 24.33
N ASP A 475 5.94 -8.30 23.39
CA ASP A 475 5.85 -9.71 22.99
C ASP A 475 7.22 -10.36 23.07
N LEU A 476 7.24 -11.61 23.50
CA LEU A 476 8.37 -12.52 23.40
C LEU A 476 7.88 -13.82 22.78
N ASP A 477 8.34 -14.11 21.57
CA ASP A 477 7.82 -15.21 20.77
C ASP A 477 8.89 -16.22 20.41
N LEU A 478 8.61 -17.50 20.68
CA LEU A 478 9.42 -18.64 20.26
C LEU A 478 8.83 -19.22 18.98
N LEU A 479 9.64 -19.29 17.93
CA LEU A 479 9.23 -19.53 16.55
C LEU A 479 10.01 -20.69 15.95
N PRO A 480 9.52 -21.94 16.11
CA PRO A 480 10.12 -23.10 15.48
C PRO A 480 9.81 -23.13 13.97
N SER A 481 10.74 -23.68 13.20
CA SER A 481 10.52 -24.03 11.80
C SER A 481 11.29 -25.28 11.39
N VAL A 482 10.65 -26.11 10.56
CA VAL A 482 11.23 -27.33 10.01
C VAL A 482 10.81 -27.43 8.54
N ASN A 483 11.79 -27.68 7.67
CA ASN A 483 11.60 -27.93 6.24
C ASN A 483 12.28 -29.26 5.89
N ALA A 484 11.53 -30.24 5.45
CA ALA A 484 12.03 -31.53 5.00
C ALA A 484 11.84 -31.65 3.48
N THR A 485 12.90 -32.00 2.78
CA THR A 485 12.88 -32.26 1.34
C THR A 485 13.28 -33.71 1.09
N TYR A 486 12.51 -34.41 0.29
CA TYR A 486 12.85 -35.74 -0.22
C TYR A 486 13.07 -35.68 -1.74
N ASN A 487 14.28 -36.01 -2.19
CA ASN A 487 14.64 -36.06 -3.58
C ASN A 487 14.46 -37.48 -4.12
N PHE A 488 13.41 -37.72 -4.93
CA PHE A 488 13.24 -39.02 -5.58
C PHE A 488 14.40 -39.28 -6.56
N ASP A 489 14.72 -38.25 -7.33
CA ASP A 489 15.83 -38.16 -8.28
C ASP A 489 16.24 -36.68 -8.46
N GLU A 490 17.10 -36.39 -9.44
CA GLU A 490 17.59 -35.04 -9.73
C GLU A 490 16.52 -34.06 -10.23
N ARG A 491 15.34 -34.55 -10.65
CA ARG A 491 14.26 -33.77 -11.26
C ARG A 491 13.01 -33.71 -10.42
N ASN A 492 12.80 -34.68 -9.52
CA ASN A 492 11.58 -34.87 -8.75
C ASN A 492 11.87 -34.73 -7.26
N LEU A 493 11.16 -33.86 -6.59
CA LEU A 493 11.27 -33.71 -5.15
C LEU A 493 9.94 -33.37 -4.48
N LEU A 494 9.87 -33.72 -3.21
CA LEU A 494 8.78 -33.45 -2.30
C LEU A 494 9.27 -32.57 -1.16
N ARG A 495 8.52 -31.55 -0.80
CA ARG A 495 8.78 -30.69 0.36
C ARG A 495 7.64 -30.74 1.34
N LEU A 496 7.99 -30.82 2.61
CA LEU A 496 7.07 -30.63 3.73
C LEU A 496 7.67 -29.55 4.62
N ALA A 497 6.91 -28.50 4.93
CA ALA A 497 7.35 -27.43 5.80
C ALA A 497 6.31 -27.14 6.88
N TYR A 498 6.79 -26.95 8.09
CA TYR A 498 6.04 -26.39 9.21
C TYR A 498 6.81 -25.22 9.79
N GLY A 499 6.08 -24.15 10.14
CA GLY A 499 6.71 -23.06 10.86
C GLY A 499 5.69 -22.09 11.42
N ARG A 500 6.09 -21.41 12.50
CA ARG A 500 5.28 -20.36 13.13
C ARG A 500 5.72 -19.00 12.64
N SER A 501 4.74 -18.18 12.23
CA SER A 501 4.90 -16.77 11.90
C SER A 501 3.92 -15.91 12.71
N LEU A 502 4.04 -14.60 12.57
CA LEU A 502 3.28 -13.61 13.33
C LEU A 502 2.65 -12.59 12.38
N ASN A 503 1.66 -11.85 12.89
CA ASN A 503 1.23 -10.58 12.34
C ASN A 503 1.01 -9.60 13.50
N ARG A 504 1.96 -8.67 13.69
CA ARG A 504 1.90 -7.62 14.71
C ARG A 504 1.09 -6.46 14.22
N ALA A 505 0.40 -5.78 15.12
CA ALA A 505 -0.32 -4.57 14.77
C ALA A 505 0.67 -3.45 14.39
N GLU A 506 0.31 -2.68 13.36
CA GLU A 506 1.04 -1.47 12.95
C GLU A 506 0.73 -0.30 13.88
N PHE A 507 1.60 0.73 13.87
CA PHE A 507 1.38 1.94 14.67
C PHE A 507 -0.01 2.54 14.46
N ARG A 508 -0.50 2.54 13.20
CA ARG A 508 -1.81 3.09 12.86
C ARG A 508 -2.95 2.26 13.45
N GLU A 509 -2.83 0.95 13.43
CA GLU A 509 -3.88 0.03 13.90
C GLU A 509 -4.09 0.12 15.41
N VAL A 510 -3.01 0.39 16.19
CA VAL A 510 -3.09 0.59 17.66
C VAL A 510 -3.26 2.05 18.06
N SER A 511 -3.21 3.00 17.13
CA SER A 511 -3.33 4.42 17.41
C SER A 511 -4.78 4.80 17.73
N PRO A 512 -5.06 5.66 18.70
CA PRO A 512 -6.39 6.22 18.93
C PRO A 512 -6.80 7.23 17.83
N ALA A 513 -5.89 7.59 16.93
CA ALA A 513 -6.13 8.56 15.88
C ALA A 513 -7.22 8.10 14.92
N VAL A 514 -8.09 9.05 14.57
CA VAL A 514 -9.20 8.86 13.61
C VAL A 514 -8.94 9.76 12.42
N TYR A 515 -9.20 9.26 11.22
CA TYR A 515 -9.15 10.06 10.01
C TYR A 515 -10.33 9.76 9.10
N TYR A 516 -10.74 10.75 8.32
CA TYR A 516 -11.79 10.62 7.33
C TYR A 516 -11.22 10.20 5.97
N ASP A 517 -11.68 9.06 5.47
CA ASP A 517 -11.40 8.60 4.12
C ASP A 517 -12.50 9.08 3.17
N PHE A 518 -12.13 9.97 2.25
CA PHE A 518 -13.05 10.59 1.30
C PHE A 518 -13.60 9.57 0.27
N ASP A 519 -12.79 8.60 -0.12
CA ASP A 519 -13.19 7.59 -1.10
C ASP A 519 -14.14 6.53 -0.51
N LEU A 520 -14.05 6.28 0.80
CA LEU A 520 -14.88 5.32 1.54
C LEU A 520 -16.08 5.97 2.24
N PHE A 521 -16.16 7.29 2.32
CA PHE A 521 -17.17 8.06 3.12
C PHE A 521 -17.20 7.69 4.59
N ASN A 522 -16.11 7.19 5.13
CA ASN A 522 -16.04 6.66 6.48
C ASN A 522 -14.86 7.21 7.25
N GLU A 523 -15.05 7.30 8.55
CA GLU A 523 -13.93 7.42 9.47
C GLU A 523 -13.25 6.05 9.63
N ILE A 524 -11.94 6.07 9.82
CA ILE A 524 -11.12 4.91 10.15
C ILE A 524 -10.38 5.21 11.44
N GLY A 525 -10.59 4.41 12.47
CA GLY A 525 -9.92 4.51 13.76
C GLY A 525 -9.10 3.27 14.05
N GLY A 526 -8.11 3.40 14.93
CA GLY A 526 -7.36 2.27 15.45
C GLY A 526 -7.92 1.77 16.79
N ASN A 527 -7.33 0.68 17.29
CA ASN A 527 -7.73 0.03 18.54
C ASN A 527 -6.50 -0.25 19.41
N GLU A 528 -6.42 0.44 20.53
CA GLU A 528 -5.33 0.29 21.50
C GLU A 528 -5.28 -1.09 22.22
N ASN A 529 -6.27 -1.95 22.02
CA ASN A 529 -6.38 -3.27 22.67
C ASN A 529 -5.98 -4.44 21.78
N LEU A 530 -5.43 -4.17 20.59
CA LEU A 530 -5.01 -5.20 19.65
C LEU A 530 -3.90 -6.11 20.24
N LYS A 531 -4.01 -7.38 19.92
CA LYS A 531 -3.06 -8.44 20.27
C LYS A 531 -2.34 -8.91 19.00
N THR A 532 -1.10 -9.35 19.15
CA THR A 532 -0.34 -10.00 18.08
C THR A 532 -1.03 -11.27 17.61
N CYS A 533 -1.25 -11.39 16.30
CA CYS A 533 -1.73 -12.61 15.68
C CYS A 533 -0.59 -13.64 15.58
N LYS A 534 -0.83 -14.89 16.00
CA LYS A 534 0.10 -16.01 15.85
C LYS A 534 -0.41 -16.95 14.76
N ILE A 535 0.49 -17.39 13.89
CA ILE A 535 0.12 -18.13 12.68
C ILE A 535 0.94 -19.41 12.61
N ASP A 536 0.27 -20.56 12.62
CA ASP A 536 0.88 -21.85 12.34
C ASP A 536 0.68 -22.17 10.86
N ASN A 537 1.79 -22.45 10.15
CA ASN A 537 1.82 -22.72 8.72
C ASN A 537 2.26 -24.16 8.47
N LEU A 538 1.52 -24.87 7.61
CA LEU A 538 1.86 -26.20 7.13
C LEU A 538 1.77 -26.21 5.60
N ASP A 539 2.87 -26.54 4.94
CA ASP A 539 2.99 -26.53 3.48
C ASP A 539 3.48 -27.91 2.99
N PHE A 540 2.85 -28.40 1.95
CA PHE A 540 3.26 -29.61 1.24
C PHE A 540 3.37 -29.29 -0.23
N ARG A 541 4.50 -29.66 -0.91
CA ARG A 541 4.76 -29.31 -2.29
C ARG A 541 5.51 -30.42 -3.03
N TYR A 542 5.00 -30.82 -4.17
CA TYR A 542 5.69 -31.64 -5.15
C TYR A 542 6.24 -30.73 -6.26
N GLU A 543 7.49 -30.95 -6.67
CA GLU A 543 8.16 -30.20 -7.74
C GLU A 543 8.81 -31.17 -8.72
N PHE A 544 8.55 -30.92 -10.00
CA PHE A 544 9.14 -31.61 -11.13
C PHE A 544 9.87 -30.59 -12.02
N TYR A 545 11.15 -30.84 -12.29
CA TYR A 545 12.03 -30.03 -13.12
C TYR A 545 12.38 -30.77 -14.41
N PRO A 546 11.54 -30.69 -15.47
CA PRO A 546 11.78 -31.42 -16.72
C PRO A 546 13.13 -31.09 -17.36
N GLN A 547 13.46 -29.79 -17.39
CA GLN A 547 14.72 -29.26 -17.94
C GLN A 547 15.15 -28.02 -17.14
N ARG A 548 16.39 -27.56 -17.40
CA ARG A 548 16.90 -26.34 -16.74
C ARG A 548 16.01 -25.12 -17.08
N GLY A 549 15.52 -24.43 -16.06
CA GLY A 549 14.64 -23.28 -16.20
C GLY A 549 13.14 -23.64 -16.33
N GLU A 550 12.78 -24.91 -16.34
CA GLU A 550 11.41 -25.40 -16.33
C GLU A 550 11.01 -25.90 -14.95
N VAL A 551 9.75 -25.74 -14.58
CA VAL A 551 9.16 -26.28 -13.35
C VAL A 551 7.69 -26.57 -13.53
N ILE A 552 7.25 -27.71 -13.00
CA ILE A 552 5.86 -28.05 -12.79
C ILE A 552 5.73 -28.37 -11.31
N SER A 553 4.93 -27.63 -10.59
CA SER A 553 4.75 -27.88 -9.17
C SER A 553 3.30 -27.83 -8.76
N LEU A 554 2.97 -28.67 -7.77
CA LEU A 554 1.69 -28.71 -7.08
C LEU A 554 1.95 -28.54 -5.60
N GLY A 555 1.32 -27.53 -4.98
CA GLY A 555 1.41 -27.25 -3.56
C GLY A 555 0.03 -27.27 -2.91
N ILE A 556 -0.03 -27.67 -1.66
CA ILE A 556 -1.17 -27.46 -0.76
C ILE A 556 -0.67 -26.83 0.51
N PHE A 557 -1.46 -25.95 1.08
CA PHE A 557 -1.11 -25.30 2.35
C PHE A 557 -2.31 -25.22 3.29
N TYR A 558 -2.00 -25.21 4.58
CA TYR A 558 -2.94 -24.91 5.64
C TYR A 558 -2.34 -23.90 6.59
N LYS A 559 -3.12 -22.87 6.96
CA LYS A 559 -2.73 -21.85 7.92
C LYS A 559 -3.80 -21.70 8.99
N TYR A 560 -3.36 -21.68 10.24
CA TYR A 560 -4.21 -21.40 11.39
C TYR A 560 -3.75 -20.10 12.06
N PHE A 561 -4.70 -19.18 12.22
CA PHE A 561 -4.47 -17.85 12.79
C PHE A 561 -5.15 -17.78 14.17
N LYS A 562 -4.39 -17.40 15.18
CA LYS A 562 -4.91 -17.05 16.49
C LYS A 562 -4.86 -15.54 16.67
N ASN A 563 -6.00 -14.93 17.03
CA ASN A 563 -6.20 -13.48 17.13
C ASN A 563 -5.87 -12.72 15.83
N PRO A 564 -6.39 -13.10 14.66
CA PRO A 564 -6.17 -12.32 13.44
C PRO A 564 -6.76 -10.91 13.61
N ILE A 565 -6.07 -9.89 13.06
CA ILE A 565 -6.55 -8.51 13.05
C ILE A 565 -7.43 -8.34 11.83
N GLU A 566 -8.68 -7.95 12.05
CA GLU A 566 -9.71 -7.78 11.03
C GLU A 566 -10.37 -6.41 11.15
N TRP A 567 -10.89 -5.88 10.06
CA TRP A 567 -11.73 -4.71 10.10
C TRP A 567 -13.11 -5.09 10.64
N THR A 568 -13.66 -4.23 11.48
CA THR A 568 -15.03 -4.28 11.95
C THR A 568 -15.69 -2.94 11.75
N PHE A 569 -17.01 -2.94 11.87
CA PHE A 569 -17.82 -1.77 11.61
C PHE A 569 -18.53 -1.34 12.88
N ILE A 570 -18.32 -0.10 13.31
CA ILE A 570 -18.91 0.45 14.52
C ILE A 570 -19.90 1.55 14.12
N ASP A 571 -21.11 1.50 14.68
CA ASP A 571 -22.09 2.56 14.56
C ASP A 571 -21.90 3.56 15.71
N MET A 572 -21.59 4.80 15.34
CA MET A 572 -21.36 5.90 16.28
C MET A 572 -22.58 6.82 16.39
N GLY A 573 -23.81 6.29 16.21
CA GLY A 573 -25.04 7.07 16.35
C GLY A 573 -25.33 8.01 15.17
N GLY A 574 -25.16 7.51 13.93
CA GLY A 574 -25.42 8.24 12.67
C GLY A 574 -24.19 8.42 11.79
N SER A 575 -22.99 8.22 12.30
CA SER A 575 -21.78 8.02 11.52
C SER A 575 -21.30 6.58 11.66
N LEU A 576 -20.81 6.04 10.55
CA LEU A 576 -20.27 4.68 10.49
C LEU A 576 -18.76 4.76 10.47
N ARG A 577 -18.10 3.94 11.29
CA ARG A 577 -16.66 3.95 11.46
C ARG A 577 -16.09 2.56 11.29
N TYR A 578 -15.05 2.43 10.49
CA TYR A 578 -14.21 1.23 10.49
C TYR A 578 -13.24 1.28 11.67
N ASN A 579 -13.06 0.12 12.29
CA ASN A 579 -12.12 -0.09 13.39
C ASN A 579 -11.37 -1.40 13.17
N TYR A 580 -10.25 -1.60 13.88
CA TYR A 580 -9.51 -2.85 13.88
C TYR A 580 -9.84 -3.65 15.14
N GLU A 581 -10.07 -4.95 14.99
CA GLU A 581 -10.32 -5.87 16.10
C GLU A 581 -9.63 -7.20 15.88
N ASN A 582 -9.32 -7.91 16.98
CA ASN A 582 -8.88 -9.28 16.89
C ASN A 582 -10.10 -10.20 16.82
N ALA A 583 -10.23 -10.94 15.74
CA ALA A 583 -11.12 -12.07 15.71
C ALA A 583 -10.54 -13.21 16.57
N LEU A 584 -11.38 -14.17 16.95
CA LEU A 584 -10.98 -15.30 17.79
C LEU A 584 -9.95 -16.18 17.08
N SER A 585 -10.25 -16.56 15.85
CA SER A 585 -9.36 -17.38 15.01
C SER A 585 -9.71 -17.22 13.52
N ALA A 586 -8.78 -17.62 12.68
CA ALA A 586 -9.07 -17.86 11.27
C ALA A 586 -8.33 -19.10 10.77
N GLN A 587 -8.85 -19.67 9.69
CA GLN A 587 -8.24 -20.78 8.98
C GLN A 587 -8.20 -20.48 7.49
N SER A 588 -7.13 -20.88 6.85
CA SER A 588 -7.00 -20.78 5.39
C SER A 588 -6.40 -22.07 4.85
N PHE A 589 -7.06 -22.67 3.90
CA PHE A 589 -6.61 -23.85 3.16
C PHE A 589 -6.54 -23.51 1.68
N GLY A 590 -5.49 -23.93 0.98
CA GLY A 590 -5.36 -23.67 -0.45
C GLY A 590 -4.53 -24.70 -1.19
N ALA A 591 -4.69 -24.68 -2.51
CA ALA A 591 -3.90 -25.45 -3.46
C ALA A 591 -3.32 -24.51 -4.52
N GLU A 592 -2.07 -24.74 -4.89
CA GLU A 592 -1.33 -23.95 -5.86
C GLU A 592 -0.78 -24.86 -6.96
N ILE A 593 -0.87 -24.41 -8.21
CA ILE A 593 -0.17 -25.01 -9.34
C ILE A 593 0.72 -23.96 -9.99
N GLU A 594 1.96 -24.34 -10.31
CA GLU A 594 2.90 -23.52 -11.06
C GLU A 594 3.46 -24.35 -12.23
N ILE A 595 3.35 -23.81 -13.43
CA ILE A 595 3.92 -24.40 -14.64
C ILE A 595 4.77 -23.36 -15.33
N ARG A 596 6.05 -23.66 -15.53
CA ARG A 596 6.96 -22.93 -16.41
C ARG A 596 7.54 -23.95 -17.39
N LYS A 597 7.16 -23.83 -18.65
CA LYS A 597 7.50 -24.85 -19.65
C LYS A 597 7.82 -24.19 -20.99
N SER A 598 8.95 -24.57 -21.61
CA SER A 598 9.19 -24.34 -23.04
C SER A 598 8.19 -25.14 -23.88
N LEU A 599 7.68 -24.54 -24.94
CA LEU A 599 6.80 -25.20 -25.91
C LEU A 599 7.56 -25.70 -27.16
N ASP A 600 8.90 -25.81 -27.06
CA ASP A 600 9.75 -26.31 -28.16
C ASP A 600 9.36 -27.72 -28.60
N PHE A 601 8.86 -28.55 -27.66
CA PHE A 601 8.40 -29.90 -27.93
C PHE A 601 7.16 -29.94 -28.86
N LEU A 602 6.42 -28.82 -28.99
CA LEU A 602 5.34 -28.63 -29.96
C LEU A 602 5.81 -28.00 -31.28
N GLY A 603 7.12 -27.86 -31.49
CA GLY A 603 7.70 -27.18 -32.64
C GLY A 603 7.69 -25.64 -32.55
N MET A 604 7.20 -25.08 -31.44
CA MET A 604 7.08 -23.62 -31.22
C MET A 604 8.35 -23.07 -30.55
N ARG A 605 9.48 -23.10 -31.31
CA ARG A 605 10.79 -22.70 -30.78
C ARG A 605 10.81 -21.28 -30.22
N GLY A 606 11.34 -21.15 -29.01
CA GLY A 606 11.46 -19.88 -28.30
C GLY A 606 10.15 -19.39 -27.64
N LEU A 607 9.08 -20.18 -27.69
CA LEU A 607 7.84 -19.90 -26.98
C LEU A 607 7.83 -20.63 -25.63
N SER A 608 7.47 -19.93 -24.55
CA SER A 608 7.34 -20.49 -23.21
C SER A 608 6.01 -20.13 -22.58
N LEU A 609 5.44 -21.08 -21.81
CA LEU A 609 4.26 -20.90 -20.99
C LEU A 609 4.66 -20.70 -19.53
N LEU A 610 4.08 -19.70 -18.90
CA LEU A 610 4.05 -19.52 -17.45
C LEU A 610 2.60 -19.56 -16.99
N LEU A 611 2.26 -20.46 -16.07
CA LEU A 611 0.93 -20.54 -15.46
C LEU A 611 1.09 -20.64 -13.95
N ASN A 612 0.42 -19.76 -13.21
CA ASN A 612 0.24 -19.85 -11.77
C ASN A 612 -1.25 -19.78 -11.47
N ALA A 613 -1.77 -20.78 -10.79
CA ALA A 613 -3.15 -20.77 -10.33
C ALA A 613 -3.20 -21.19 -8.86
N THR A 614 -4.03 -20.50 -8.10
CA THR A 614 -4.23 -20.77 -6.67
C THR A 614 -5.72 -20.81 -6.39
N LEU A 615 -6.14 -21.79 -5.61
CA LEU A 615 -7.48 -21.92 -5.02
C LEU A 615 -7.35 -21.78 -3.52
N ILE A 616 -8.16 -20.95 -2.89
CA ILE A 616 -8.08 -20.65 -1.45
C ILE A 616 -9.48 -20.64 -0.84
N LYS A 617 -9.63 -21.29 0.29
CA LYS A 617 -10.83 -21.20 1.14
C LYS A 617 -10.41 -20.78 2.53
N SER A 618 -11.05 -19.74 3.07
CA SER A 618 -10.80 -19.27 4.43
C SER A 618 -12.08 -19.11 5.21
N ARG A 619 -11.94 -19.04 6.53
CA ARG A 619 -13.00 -18.72 7.46
C ARG A 619 -12.43 -18.01 8.67
N VAL A 620 -12.98 -16.85 8.99
CA VAL A 620 -12.72 -16.08 10.21
C VAL A 620 -13.85 -16.35 11.20
N ARG A 621 -13.51 -16.57 12.47
CA ARG A 621 -14.45 -16.74 13.57
C ARG A 621 -14.30 -15.60 14.55
N PHE A 622 -15.41 -14.98 14.90
CA PHE A 622 -15.48 -13.92 15.88
C PHE A 622 -15.99 -14.44 17.23
N ASP A 623 -15.75 -13.67 18.29
CA ASP A 623 -16.24 -14.00 19.62
C ASP A 623 -17.76 -13.71 19.71
N GLU A 624 -18.56 -14.72 20.05
CA GLU A 624 -20.01 -14.58 20.21
C GLU A 624 -20.42 -13.79 21.46
N SER A 625 -19.49 -13.61 22.40
CA SER A 625 -19.72 -12.86 23.66
C SER A 625 -19.57 -11.35 23.53
N GLY A 626 -19.14 -10.85 22.37
CA GLY A 626 -18.94 -9.43 22.11
C GLY A 626 -20.25 -8.63 22.02
N ILE A 627 -20.20 -7.33 22.32
CA ILE A 627 -21.34 -6.41 22.21
C ILE A 627 -21.86 -6.32 20.76
N VAL A 628 -20.98 -6.55 19.79
CA VAL A 628 -21.31 -6.62 18.36
C VAL A 628 -21.01 -8.02 17.87
N LYS A 629 -22.04 -8.79 17.56
CA LYS A 629 -21.87 -10.08 16.87
C LYS A 629 -21.47 -9.81 15.44
N THR A 630 -20.29 -10.29 15.08
CA THR A 630 -19.86 -10.34 13.67
C THR A 630 -19.98 -11.78 13.21
N GLU A 631 -20.70 -12.00 12.09
CA GLU A 631 -20.86 -13.34 11.54
C GLU A 631 -19.53 -13.89 11.01
N ASP A 632 -19.38 -15.22 11.11
CA ASP A 632 -18.27 -15.94 10.50
C ASP A 632 -18.25 -15.69 8.98
N ARG A 633 -17.12 -15.30 8.44
CA ARG A 633 -16.97 -14.94 7.03
C ARG A 633 -15.62 -15.36 6.44
N GLU A 634 -15.45 -15.20 5.14
CA GLU A 634 -14.14 -15.29 4.49
C GLU A 634 -13.21 -14.16 4.97
N MET A 635 -11.89 -14.38 4.92
CA MET A 635 -10.91 -13.34 5.25
C MET A 635 -11.03 -12.16 4.28
N GLN A 636 -11.00 -10.95 4.84
CA GLN A 636 -11.00 -9.73 4.03
C GLN A 636 -9.80 -9.68 3.08
N GLY A 637 -10.04 -9.24 1.85
CA GLY A 637 -9.02 -9.10 0.82
C GLY A 637 -8.59 -10.42 0.15
N GLN A 638 -8.99 -11.58 0.69
CA GLN A 638 -8.64 -12.87 0.12
C GLN A 638 -9.57 -13.24 -1.03
N SER A 639 -8.98 -13.55 -2.18
CA SER A 639 -9.69 -14.07 -3.33
C SER A 639 -9.78 -15.61 -3.27
N PRO A 640 -10.93 -16.23 -3.59
CA PRO A 640 -11.06 -17.71 -3.60
C PRO A 640 -10.24 -18.36 -4.71
N TYR A 641 -9.90 -17.64 -5.75
CA TYR A 641 -8.97 -18.11 -6.78
C TYR A 641 -8.19 -16.96 -7.40
N ILE A 642 -6.98 -17.26 -7.85
CA ILE A 642 -6.08 -16.37 -8.58
C ILE A 642 -5.52 -17.14 -9.76
N VAL A 643 -5.59 -16.59 -10.97
CA VAL A 643 -5.02 -17.19 -12.18
C VAL A 643 -4.14 -16.16 -12.87
N ASN A 644 -2.88 -16.51 -13.10
CA ASN A 644 -1.93 -15.78 -13.91
C ASN A 644 -1.42 -16.69 -15.01
N ALA A 645 -1.58 -16.30 -16.27
CA ALA A 645 -1.07 -17.03 -17.42
C ALA A 645 -0.25 -16.10 -18.31
N GLY A 646 0.91 -16.55 -18.76
CA GLY A 646 1.81 -15.78 -19.59
C GLY A 646 2.36 -16.62 -20.73
N LEU A 647 2.35 -16.08 -21.95
CA LEU A 647 3.07 -16.60 -23.09
C LEU A 647 4.23 -15.66 -23.38
N TYR A 648 5.44 -16.21 -23.41
CA TYR A 648 6.67 -15.48 -23.67
C TYR A 648 7.32 -16.03 -24.93
N TYR A 649 7.58 -15.16 -25.90
CA TYR A 649 8.33 -15.50 -27.09
C TYR A 649 9.64 -14.75 -27.11
N GLN A 650 10.73 -15.49 -27.35
CA GLN A 650 12.08 -14.94 -27.48
C GLN A 650 12.77 -15.50 -28.71
N ASN A 651 13.30 -14.61 -29.54
CA ASN A 651 14.13 -14.96 -30.68
C ASN A 651 15.42 -14.14 -30.65
N GLU A 652 16.50 -14.78 -30.26
CA GLU A 652 17.81 -14.13 -30.09
C GLU A 652 18.39 -13.61 -31.40
N LYS A 653 18.20 -14.36 -32.52
CA LYS A 653 18.71 -13.95 -33.83
C LYS A 653 18.07 -12.65 -34.31
N TRP A 654 16.80 -12.48 -34.03
CA TRP A 654 16.08 -11.26 -34.40
C TRP A 654 16.13 -10.21 -33.29
N GLY A 655 16.64 -10.53 -32.11
CA GLY A 655 16.60 -9.66 -30.94
C GLY A 655 15.17 -9.30 -30.53
N LEU A 656 14.20 -10.19 -30.82
CA LEU A 656 12.77 -9.96 -30.59
C LEU A 656 12.35 -10.70 -29.31
N MET A 657 11.66 -9.98 -28.43
CA MET A 657 10.96 -10.56 -27.28
C MET A 657 9.53 -10.05 -27.26
N SER A 658 8.57 -10.92 -26.98
CA SER A 658 7.19 -10.53 -26.73
C SER A 658 6.59 -11.30 -25.58
N SER A 659 5.60 -10.71 -24.92
CA SER A 659 4.85 -11.37 -23.86
C SER A 659 3.37 -11.01 -23.94
N LEU A 660 2.52 -11.99 -23.69
CA LEU A 660 1.09 -11.85 -23.51
C LEU A 660 0.76 -12.35 -22.11
N LEU A 661 0.22 -11.50 -21.26
CA LEU A 661 -0.04 -11.79 -19.85
C LEU A 661 -1.53 -11.66 -19.56
N TYR A 662 -2.12 -12.71 -19.02
CA TYR A 662 -3.48 -12.75 -18.55
C TYR A 662 -3.52 -12.88 -17.03
N ASN A 663 -4.37 -12.09 -16.38
CA ASN A 663 -4.62 -12.15 -14.94
C ASN A 663 -6.12 -12.17 -14.66
N ARG A 664 -6.54 -13.00 -13.71
CA ARG A 664 -7.89 -13.00 -13.15
C ARG A 664 -7.86 -13.27 -11.66
N LEU A 665 -8.52 -12.40 -10.89
CA LEU A 665 -8.80 -12.57 -9.47
C LEU A 665 -10.26 -12.96 -9.28
N GLY A 666 -10.56 -13.84 -8.32
CA GLY A 666 -11.92 -14.13 -7.89
C GLY A 666 -12.55 -13.01 -7.09
N LYS A 667 -13.82 -13.13 -6.80
CA LYS A 667 -14.57 -12.22 -5.93
C LYS A 667 -13.95 -12.16 -4.53
N ARG A 668 -13.74 -10.95 -3.96
CA ARG A 668 -13.17 -10.77 -2.63
C ARG A 668 -13.86 -9.68 -1.83
N ILE A 669 -13.88 -9.83 -0.51
CA ILE A 669 -14.41 -8.82 0.41
C ILE A 669 -13.43 -7.64 0.47
N ILE A 670 -13.91 -6.41 0.21
CA ILE A 670 -13.12 -5.18 0.30
C ILE A 670 -13.65 -4.20 1.34
N GLY A 671 -14.91 -4.32 1.73
CA GLY A 671 -15.54 -3.56 2.78
C GLY A 671 -16.39 -4.47 3.65
N ILE A 672 -16.33 -4.25 4.95
CA ILE A 672 -17.07 -5.04 5.91
C ILE A 672 -18.45 -4.45 6.10
N GLY A 673 -19.47 -5.29 6.14
CA GLY A 673 -20.83 -4.95 6.47
C GLY A 673 -21.10 -4.87 7.98
N LYS A 674 -22.35 -4.60 8.33
CA LYS A 674 -22.83 -4.58 9.72
C LYS A 674 -23.90 -5.65 9.89
N SER A 675 -23.69 -6.59 10.81
CA SER A 675 -24.73 -7.51 11.27
C SER A 675 -25.40 -6.97 12.53
N ASN A 676 -26.71 -7.17 12.64
CA ASN A 676 -27.44 -6.81 13.86
C ASN A 676 -27.34 -7.96 14.86
N SER A 677 -26.65 -7.74 15.98
CA SER A 677 -26.38 -8.75 17.00
C SER A 677 -27.60 -9.19 17.82
N THR A 678 -28.69 -8.42 17.77
CA THR A 678 -29.86 -8.67 18.64
C THR A 678 -30.93 -9.55 18.00
N THR A 679 -30.87 -9.72 16.69
CA THR A 679 -31.85 -10.53 15.93
C THR A 679 -31.11 -11.46 14.97
N ASN A 680 -31.68 -12.65 14.74
CA ASN A 680 -31.21 -13.56 13.68
C ASN A 680 -31.79 -13.16 12.30
N ASP A 681 -32.43 -12.00 12.21
CA ASP A 681 -33.04 -11.51 11.01
C ASP A 681 -31.98 -10.89 10.08
N VAL A 682 -31.71 -11.56 8.99
CA VAL A 682 -30.73 -11.12 7.98
C VAL A 682 -31.17 -9.85 7.25
N SER A 683 -32.48 -9.52 7.29
CA SER A 683 -33.04 -8.35 6.58
C SER A 683 -32.58 -7.02 7.17
N VAL A 684 -32.13 -7.00 8.43
CA VAL A 684 -31.63 -5.81 9.13
C VAL A 684 -30.11 -5.65 9.02
N ASN A 685 -29.44 -6.50 8.25
CA ASN A 685 -28.00 -6.45 8.05
C ASN A 685 -27.61 -5.55 6.88
N ILE A 686 -26.47 -4.86 7.00
CA ILE A 686 -25.77 -4.25 5.87
C ILE A 686 -24.71 -5.28 5.41
N PRO A 687 -24.80 -5.83 4.18
CA PRO A 687 -23.91 -6.88 3.75
C PRO A 687 -22.50 -6.38 3.43
N ASP A 688 -21.54 -7.31 3.44
CA ASP A 688 -20.18 -7.04 2.99
C ASP A 688 -20.14 -6.56 1.54
N THR A 689 -19.16 -5.70 1.25
CA THR A 689 -18.88 -5.21 -0.10
C THR A 689 -17.82 -6.08 -0.77
N TYR A 690 -18.13 -6.57 -1.95
CA TYR A 690 -17.27 -7.43 -2.75
C TYR A 690 -16.77 -6.72 -4.01
N GLU A 691 -15.46 -6.82 -4.26
CA GLU A 691 -14.91 -6.58 -5.60
C GLU A 691 -15.20 -7.80 -6.48
N LEU A 692 -15.79 -7.56 -7.65
CA LEU A 692 -16.11 -8.64 -8.59
C LEU A 692 -14.88 -9.09 -9.38
N PRO A 693 -14.88 -10.35 -9.88
CA PRO A 693 -13.81 -10.84 -10.75
C PRO A 693 -13.64 -9.96 -11.98
N ARG A 694 -12.38 -9.71 -12.36
CA ARG A 694 -12.04 -8.95 -13.56
C ARG A 694 -10.95 -9.65 -14.34
N ASN A 695 -11.07 -9.60 -15.67
CA ASN A 695 -10.04 -10.09 -16.59
C ASN A 695 -9.12 -8.94 -16.99
N SER A 696 -7.81 -9.14 -16.91
CA SER A 696 -6.79 -8.24 -17.43
C SER A 696 -5.91 -8.96 -18.44
N LEU A 697 -5.66 -8.35 -19.58
CA LEU A 697 -4.79 -8.86 -20.63
C LEU A 697 -3.81 -7.77 -21.03
N ASP A 698 -2.50 -8.06 -20.89
CA ASP A 698 -1.42 -7.16 -21.23
C ASP A 698 -0.55 -7.76 -22.32
N PHE A 699 -0.13 -6.96 -23.28
CA PHE A 699 0.81 -7.35 -24.35
C PHE A 699 2.01 -6.42 -24.35
N THR A 700 3.21 -7.00 -24.45
CA THR A 700 4.44 -6.23 -24.65
C THR A 700 5.30 -6.85 -25.75
N VAL A 701 6.01 -6.01 -26.48
CA VAL A 701 6.99 -6.42 -27.47
C VAL A 701 8.22 -5.53 -27.35
N SER A 702 9.42 -6.13 -27.44
CA SER A 702 10.67 -5.39 -27.56
C SER A 702 11.53 -5.94 -28.69
N LYS A 703 12.26 -5.04 -29.34
CA LYS A 703 13.16 -5.33 -30.45
C LYS A 703 14.50 -4.66 -30.21
N LYS A 704 15.55 -5.46 -30.18
CA LYS A 704 16.95 -4.98 -30.13
C LYS A 704 17.50 -4.79 -31.53
N PHE A 705 18.12 -3.66 -31.77
CA PHE A 705 18.84 -3.31 -32.98
C PHE A 705 20.34 -3.22 -32.66
N GLY A 706 21.02 -4.34 -32.93
CA GLY A 706 22.40 -4.51 -32.51
C GLY A 706 22.54 -4.51 -30.97
N LYS A 707 23.61 -3.87 -30.47
CA LYS A 707 23.89 -3.76 -29.03
C LYS A 707 23.49 -2.41 -28.43
N LEU A 708 23.20 -1.43 -29.29
CA LEU A 708 23.03 -0.03 -28.90
C LEU A 708 21.61 0.38 -28.63
N VAL A 709 20.63 -0.14 -29.38
CA VAL A 709 19.24 0.37 -29.34
C VAL A 709 18.27 -0.76 -29.06
N GLU A 710 17.33 -0.52 -28.12
CA GLU A 710 16.16 -1.36 -27.90
C GLU A 710 14.90 -0.50 -28.01
N LEU A 711 13.96 -0.92 -28.83
CA LEU A 711 12.60 -0.37 -28.88
C LEU A 711 11.67 -1.31 -28.12
N LYS A 712 10.77 -0.71 -27.32
CA LYS A 712 9.76 -1.44 -26.55
C LYS A 712 8.39 -0.79 -26.75
N ALA A 713 7.38 -1.60 -27.01
CA ALA A 713 5.98 -1.17 -27.03
C ALA A 713 5.13 -2.07 -26.14
N GLY A 714 4.08 -1.53 -25.57
CA GLY A 714 3.18 -2.29 -24.72
C GLY A 714 1.78 -1.72 -24.66
N VAL A 715 0.81 -2.59 -24.50
CA VAL A 715 -0.59 -2.28 -24.25
C VAL A 715 -1.01 -3.00 -22.97
N LYS A 716 -1.52 -2.25 -22.00
CA LYS A 716 -2.05 -2.79 -20.76
C LYS A 716 -3.56 -2.73 -20.75
N ASP A 717 -4.16 -3.73 -20.12
CA ASP A 717 -5.61 -3.84 -19.94
C ASP A 717 -6.39 -3.81 -21.27
N ILE A 718 -5.96 -4.64 -22.23
CA ILE A 718 -6.54 -4.71 -23.59
C ILE A 718 -8.04 -4.95 -23.54
N ILE A 719 -8.51 -5.81 -22.63
CA ILE A 719 -9.93 -6.14 -22.45
C ILE A 719 -10.72 -4.92 -21.98
N GLY A 720 -10.20 -4.16 -21.01
CA GLY A 720 -10.79 -2.90 -20.53
C GLY A 720 -12.12 -3.09 -19.80
N GLU A 721 -12.26 -4.16 -19.03
CA GLU A 721 -13.45 -4.40 -18.20
C GLU A 721 -13.59 -3.36 -17.11
N LYS A 722 -14.84 -3.09 -16.69
CA LYS A 722 -15.12 -2.25 -15.54
C LYS A 722 -14.59 -2.91 -14.26
N VAL A 723 -14.12 -2.10 -13.33
CA VAL A 723 -14.00 -2.47 -11.92
C VAL A 723 -15.36 -2.25 -11.28
N VAL A 724 -15.91 -3.29 -10.63
CA VAL A 724 -17.26 -3.27 -10.06
C VAL A 724 -17.23 -3.81 -8.64
N TYR A 725 -17.82 -3.06 -7.71
CA TYR A 725 -18.04 -3.46 -6.33
C TYR A 725 -19.53 -3.61 -6.06
N LYS A 726 -19.91 -4.71 -5.40
CA LYS A 726 -21.31 -5.01 -5.10
C LYS A 726 -21.51 -5.45 -3.65
N GLN A 727 -22.70 -5.19 -3.16
CA GLN A 727 -23.28 -5.78 -1.95
C GLN A 727 -24.44 -6.71 -2.32
N TYR A 728 -24.73 -7.65 -1.43
CA TYR A 728 -25.77 -8.66 -1.65
C TYR A 728 -26.72 -8.72 -0.45
N PRO A 729 -27.65 -7.76 -0.28
CA PRO A 729 -28.63 -7.80 0.78
C PRO A 729 -29.52 -9.04 0.67
N GLN A 730 -29.90 -9.58 1.82
CA GLN A 730 -30.75 -10.74 1.97
C GLN A 730 -31.97 -10.36 2.82
N PHE A 731 -33.14 -10.88 2.48
CA PHE A 731 -34.37 -10.69 3.23
C PHE A 731 -35.33 -11.86 2.98
N TYR A 732 -36.30 -12.05 3.87
CA TYR A 732 -37.35 -13.02 3.67
C TYR A 732 -38.54 -12.36 2.96
N ASP A 733 -39.08 -12.99 1.92
CA ASP A 733 -40.31 -12.55 1.25
C ASP A 733 -41.55 -12.91 2.08
N ALA A 734 -42.74 -12.55 1.59
CA ALA A 734 -43.98 -12.79 2.28
C ALA A 734 -44.29 -14.30 2.51
N GLU A 735 -43.69 -15.16 1.70
CA GLU A 735 -43.78 -16.63 1.80
C GLU A 735 -42.70 -17.22 2.73
N GLY A 736 -41.86 -16.38 3.36
CA GLY A 736 -40.77 -16.80 4.24
C GLY A 736 -39.53 -17.40 3.50
N LYS A 737 -39.44 -17.20 2.19
CA LYS A 737 -38.31 -17.66 1.38
C LYS A 737 -37.20 -16.60 1.36
N LEU A 738 -35.97 -17.03 1.61
CA LEU A 738 -34.82 -16.15 1.57
C LEU A 738 -34.56 -15.63 0.15
N GLN A 739 -34.65 -14.34 -0.03
CA GLN A 739 -34.36 -13.62 -1.26
C GLN A 739 -32.98 -12.95 -1.16
N LYS A 740 -32.36 -12.71 -2.31
CA LYS A 740 -31.08 -12.04 -2.45
C LYS A 740 -31.14 -11.04 -3.60
N ARG A 741 -30.66 -9.82 -3.38
CA ARG A 741 -30.59 -8.76 -4.39
C ARG A 741 -29.15 -8.32 -4.61
N GLU A 742 -28.92 -7.55 -5.65
CA GLU A 742 -27.61 -6.98 -5.95
C GLU A 742 -27.67 -5.46 -5.88
N GLN A 743 -26.68 -4.85 -5.21
CA GLN A 743 -26.49 -3.40 -5.11
C GLN A 743 -25.08 -3.05 -5.55
N THR A 744 -24.92 -2.14 -6.50
CA THR A 744 -23.59 -1.69 -6.97
C THR A 744 -23.14 -0.51 -6.13
N THR A 745 -22.09 -0.71 -5.32
CA THR A 745 -21.51 0.35 -4.47
C THR A 745 -20.49 1.19 -5.23
N LYS A 746 -19.73 0.60 -6.15
CA LYS A 746 -18.75 1.32 -6.97
C LYS A 746 -18.60 0.69 -8.34
N SER A 747 -18.48 1.52 -9.39
CA SER A 747 -18.22 1.04 -10.74
C SER A 747 -17.48 2.10 -11.55
N TYR A 748 -16.38 1.71 -12.24
CA TYR A 748 -15.64 2.61 -13.11
C TYR A 748 -14.83 1.85 -14.17
N LYS A 749 -14.41 2.57 -15.22
CA LYS A 749 -13.49 2.06 -16.26
C LYS A 749 -12.09 2.67 -16.08
N PRO A 750 -11.03 1.87 -15.86
CA PRO A 750 -9.67 2.39 -15.65
C PRO A 750 -9.00 2.91 -16.94
N GLY A 751 -9.56 2.62 -18.13
CA GLY A 751 -8.97 2.90 -19.43
C GLY A 751 -7.86 1.91 -19.82
N ARG A 752 -7.52 1.89 -21.11
CA ARG A 752 -6.40 1.12 -21.68
C ARG A 752 -5.16 1.99 -21.75
N SER A 753 -3.98 1.43 -21.42
CA SER A 753 -2.74 2.19 -21.48
C SER A 753 -1.83 1.64 -22.57
N VAL A 754 -1.33 2.51 -23.43
CA VAL A 754 -0.35 2.22 -24.48
C VAL A 754 0.95 2.93 -24.16
N SER A 755 2.08 2.25 -24.33
CA SER A 755 3.41 2.85 -24.10
C SER A 755 4.39 2.48 -25.21
N VAL A 756 5.29 3.40 -25.52
CA VAL A 756 6.43 3.18 -26.43
C VAL A 756 7.69 3.73 -25.75
N GLY A 757 8.75 2.95 -25.80
CA GLY A 757 10.03 3.31 -25.19
C GLY A 757 11.20 3.00 -26.08
N ILE A 758 12.26 3.78 -25.91
CA ILE A 758 13.56 3.58 -26.53
C ILE A 758 14.64 3.54 -25.45
N THR A 759 15.56 2.60 -25.57
CA THR A 759 16.72 2.47 -24.68
C THR A 759 18.01 2.47 -25.52
N PHE A 760 18.92 3.35 -25.17
CA PHE A 760 20.29 3.38 -25.70
C PHE A 760 21.24 2.77 -24.67
N SER A 761 22.12 1.87 -25.11
CA SER A 761 23.12 1.18 -24.25
C SER A 761 24.52 1.35 -24.86
N PHE A 762 25.42 1.95 -24.08
CA PHE A 762 26.81 2.25 -24.49
C PHE A 762 27.82 1.45 -23.66
#